data_b1f67e7a90473fd31c4ed3d7940b59fe
#
_entry.id   b1f67e7a90473fd31c4ed3d7940b59fe
#
_cell.length_a   1.000
_cell.length_b   1.000
_cell.length_c   1.000
_cell.angle_alpha   90.00
_cell.angle_beta   90.00
_cell.angle_gamma   90.00
#
_symmetry.space_group_name_H-M   'P 1'
#
loop_
_entity.id
_entity.type
_entity.pdbx_description
1 polymer ?
#
loop_
_entity_poly.entity_id
_entity_poly.type
_entity_poly.pdbx_seq_one_letter_code
_entity_poly.pdbx_strand_id
1 'polypeptide(L)'
;EEVKEKLKEIKKESFPPGMDFEVSYDVSSFLDASIEKVLHTLFEAFVLVSLVVFLFLGDWRSTLIPTLAVPVSLIGTFFFLKLLGLSINLITLFAMVLAIGVVVDDAIVVVEAVHAKMHEKHLSPYRATMEVVHEISGAIIAITFVMTAVFVPVTFMTGPVGTFYRQFGITMATSIILSGIVALTLTPVLCAMLLKPHTGHVKKRGPLGMFLHLFDRSVEKVTGGYAVVLRRIVTRRVLTSFVIMGFGAAIYIVNTQLPAGFIPLEDQGMIYGILQTPPGSTIEYTNAKSHELQAIAKSIDGVNSVSSLAGYEVLTEGRGSNAGTCLINLKNWSERKLTSKQIIEELEEKCRQMSNVKLEFFEPPAVPGFGAAGGFSVRVLDKTNTINYRQLGEATERFMDALAKRKEVKGLFTFFASNYPQYEIVIDNAVAMQKGVSIFNALDTLSTLVGSTWQQGFVRFGQFYKVFVQAKPQFRRYPEDLENIFVKNDRGEMVPYSSFMTLKKQQGLNEINRYNLYPSAAIQGAPAAGYSSGEAIKAIQEVAAETLPPGYSLGWEALSYDEARKGNLAIYIFLIVVVFVYLVLVGQYESFILPLAVILSLPVGIFGSFLFLQAMGLSNDVYAQIGLVMLVGLLGKNAILIVEFAVQRRHEGVSIQQAAIEGGKLRFRPILMTSFAFIAGLIPLVRATGPGAIGNRTIGTTAVGGMLLGTVIGVLVIPGLYYLFGKIADGRKLLKDEVDEPLSEIVEHKS
;
A
#
# COMPACT_ATOMS: atom_id res chain seq x y z
N GLU A 1 5.96 -9.06 20.95
CA GLU A 1 6.43 -10.48 20.91
C GLU A 1 7.04 -10.87 22.26
N GLU A 2 8.00 -10.12 22.80
CA GLU A 2 8.58 -10.35 24.13
C GLU A 2 7.53 -10.47 25.25
N VAL A 3 6.48 -9.64 25.21
CA VAL A 3 5.37 -9.71 26.18
C VAL A 3 4.62 -11.04 26.06
N LYS A 4 4.36 -11.49 24.83
CA LYS A 4 3.69 -12.78 24.61
C LYS A 4 4.54 -13.96 25.11
N GLU A 5 5.83 -13.94 24.85
CA GLU A 5 6.76 -14.96 25.33
C GLU A 5 6.81 -14.99 26.86
N LYS A 6 6.92 -13.79 27.46
CA LYS A 6 6.92 -13.66 28.92
C LYS A 6 5.61 -14.12 29.57
N LEU A 7 4.47 -13.81 28.93
CA LEU A 7 3.17 -14.32 29.40
C LEU A 7 3.08 -15.85 29.33
N LYS A 8 3.62 -16.47 28.27
CA LYS A 8 3.68 -17.95 28.17
C LYS A 8 4.58 -18.57 29.26
N GLU A 9 5.69 -17.91 29.58
CA GLU A 9 6.57 -18.31 30.68
C GLU A 9 5.86 -18.22 32.03
N ILE A 10 5.26 -17.05 32.34
CA ILE A 10 4.51 -16.80 33.56
C ILE A 10 3.32 -17.80 33.68
N LYS A 11 2.63 -18.11 32.57
CA LYS A 11 1.57 -19.12 32.57
C LYS A 11 2.06 -20.47 33.05
N LYS A 12 3.25 -20.91 32.63
CA LYS A 12 3.84 -22.18 33.04
C LYS A 12 4.28 -22.19 34.50
N GLU A 13 4.78 -21.06 35.01
CA GLU A 13 5.40 -20.98 36.32
C GLU A 13 4.43 -20.58 37.43
N SER A 14 3.43 -19.75 37.12
CA SER A 14 2.68 -19.04 38.16
C SER A 14 1.15 -19.14 38.02
N PHE A 15 0.60 -19.58 36.87
CA PHE A 15 -0.86 -19.66 36.74
C PHE A 15 -1.40 -20.89 37.47
N PRO A 16 -2.47 -20.73 38.26
CA PRO A 16 -3.15 -21.87 38.84
C PRO A 16 -3.83 -22.73 37.77
N PRO A 17 -4.09 -24.04 38.05
CA PRO A 17 -4.77 -24.92 37.11
C PRO A 17 -6.12 -24.35 36.67
N GLY A 18 -6.36 -24.33 35.36
CA GLY A 18 -7.57 -23.79 34.75
C GLY A 18 -7.53 -22.28 34.44
N MET A 19 -6.47 -21.56 34.81
CA MET A 19 -6.28 -20.16 34.44
C MET A 19 -5.53 -20.06 33.12
N ASP A 20 -6.04 -19.23 32.21
CA ASP A 20 -5.40 -18.92 30.92
C ASP A 20 -5.43 -17.40 30.66
N PHE A 21 -4.70 -16.95 29.65
CA PHE A 21 -4.75 -15.58 29.18
C PHE A 21 -5.14 -15.53 27.69
N GLU A 22 -5.84 -14.49 27.32
CA GLU A 22 -6.19 -14.17 25.94
C GLU A 22 -5.78 -12.73 25.63
N VAL A 23 -5.18 -12.54 24.44
CA VAL A 23 -4.80 -11.20 23.97
C VAL A 23 -5.96 -10.66 23.16
N SER A 24 -6.65 -9.68 23.72
CA SER A 24 -7.83 -9.07 23.10
C SER A 24 -7.51 -8.06 21.98
N TYR A 25 -6.29 -7.54 21.96
CA TYR A 25 -5.81 -6.61 20.93
C TYR A 25 -4.35 -6.91 20.58
N ASP A 26 -4.12 -7.37 19.36
CA ASP A 26 -2.81 -7.77 18.89
C ASP A 26 -2.55 -7.31 17.46
N VAL A 27 -1.80 -6.22 17.32
CA VAL A 27 -1.42 -5.66 16.02
C VAL A 27 -0.38 -6.51 15.30
N SER A 28 0.41 -7.33 16.04
CA SER A 28 1.48 -8.12 15.44
C SER A 28 0.99 -9.35 14.69
N SER A 29 -0.17 -9.88 15.05
CA SER A 29 -0.70 -11.13 14.44
C SER A 29 -0.91 -11.02 12.92
N PHE A 30 -1.43 -9.87 12.46
CA PHE A 30 -1.57 -9.59 11.04
C PHE A 30 -0.22 -9.49 10.33
N LEU A 31 0.76 -8.83 10.97
CA LEU A 31 2.10 -8.67 10.42
C LEU A 31 2.80 -10.01 10.29
N ASP A 32 2.78 -10.82 11.34
CA ASP A 32 3.39 -12.14 11.37
C ASP A 32 2.80 -13.06 10.29
N ALA A 33 1.46 -13.14 10.22
CA ALA A 33 0.76 -13.91 9.20
C ALA A 33 1.02 -13.41 7.78
N SER A 34 1.14 -12.08 7.60
CA SER A 34 1.46 -11.48 6.31
C SER A 34 2.89 -11.79 5.87
N ILE A 35 3.87 -11.72 6.79
CA ILE A 35 5.26 -12.07 6.52
C ILE A 35 5.36 -13.55 6.13
N GLU A 36 4.75 -14.45 6.89
CA GLU A 36 4.73 -15.88 6.59
C GLU A 36 4.13 -16.14 5.21
N LYS A 37 3.00 -15.52 4.88
CA LYS A 37 2.35 -15.64 3.57
C LYS A 37 3.25 -15.17 2.44
N VAL A 38 3.95 -14.04 2.60
CA VAL A 38 4.84 -13.52 1.57
C VAL A 38 6.08 -14.40 1.41
N LEU A 39 6.61 -14.99 2.48
CA LEU A 39 7.70 -15.97 2.38
C LEU A 39 7.27 -17.21 1.58
N HIS A 40 6.08 -17.74 1.81
CA HIS A 40 5.50 -18.80 0.98
C HIS A 40 5.37 -18.37 -0.49
N THR A 41 4.85 -17.18 -0.73
CA THR A 41 4.71 -16.61 -2.08
C THR A 41 6.07 -16.46 -2.78
N LEU A 42 7.11 -16.06 -2.06
CA LEU A 42 8.48 -15.94 -2.56
C LEU A 42 9.02 -17.31 -3.01
N PHE A 43 8.78 -18.36 -2.23
CA PHE A 43 9.17 -19.71 -2.61
C PHE A 43 8.39 -20.23 -3.83
N GLU A 44 7.07 -20.03 -3.87
CA GLU A 44 6.23 -20.39 -5.03
C GLU A 44 6.69 -19.67 -6.29
N ALA A 45 6.95 -18.35 -6.20
CA ALA A 45 7.46 -17.54 -7.30
C ALA A 45 8.80 -18.09 -7.82
N PHE A 46 9.73 -18.39 -6.92
CA PHE A 46 11.03 -18.97 -7.26
C PHE A 46 10.91 -20.28 -8.03
N VAL A 47 10.01 -21.19 -7.59
CA VAL A 47 9.77 -22.48 -8.25
C VAL A 47 9.15 -22.26 -9.63
N LEU A 48 8.15 -21.38 -9.75
CA LEU A 48 7.48 -21.09 -11.03
C LEU A 48 8.42 -20.46 -12.06
N VAL A 49 9.24 -19.50 -11.64
CA VAL A 49 10.25 -18.88 -12.49
C VAL A 49 11.25 -19.93 -12.98
N SER A 50 11.77 -20.76 -12.08
CA SER A 50 12.72 -21.82 -12.44
C SER A 50 12.11 -22.81 -13.44
N LEU A 51 10.83 -23.15 -13.30
CA LEU A 51 10.11 -24.03 -14.21
C LEU A 51 9.96 -23.41 -15.60
N VAL A 52 9.62 -22.13 -15.70
CA VAL A 52 9.50 -21.43 -16.99
C VAL A 52 10.87 -21.34 -17.65
N VAL A 53 11.91 -20.98 -16.92
CA VAL A 53 13.29 -20.96 -17.45
C VAL A 53 13.69 -22.33 -17.96
N PHE A 54 13.36 -23.40 -17.24
CA PHE A 54 13.60 -24.77 -17.70
C PHE A 54 12.86 -25.10 -19.01
N LEU A 55 11.63 -24.63 -19.15
CA LEU A 55 10.82 -24.85 -20.37
C LEU A 55 11.47 -24.22 -21.59
N PHE A 56 12.01 -23.01 -21.47
CA PHE A 56 12.64 -22.28 -22.57
C PHE A 56 14.06 -22.74 -22.90
N LEU A 57 14.88 -23.06 -21.87
CA LEU A 57 16.26 -23.51 -22.07
C LEU A 57 16.35 -25.01 -22.39
N GLY A 58 15.35 -25.79 -21.98
CA GLY A 58 15.27 -27.22 -22.30
C GLY A 58 16.38 -28.09 -21.70
N ASP A 59 17.26 -27.53 -20.88
CA ASP A 59 18.37 -28.22 -20.20
C ASP A 59 18.47 -27.82 -18.73
N TRP A 60 18.52 -28.81 -17.84
CA TRP A 60 18.53 -28.57 -16.38
C TRP A 60 19.80 -27.85 -15.91
N ARG A 61 20.94 -28.05 -16.59
CA ARG A 61 22.21 -27.40 -16.24
C ARG A 61 22.18 -25.91 -16.54
N SER A 62 21.66 -25.57 -17.70
CA SER A 62 21.45 -24.19 -18.11
C SER A 62 20.44 -23.47 -17.21
N THR A 63 19.41 -24.20 -16.75
CA THR A 63 18.41 -23.68 -15.82
C THR A 63 18.98 -23.47 -14.41
N LEU A 64 19.86 -24.35 -13.96
CA LEU A 64 20.44 -24.26 -12.63
C LEU A 64 21.24 -22.96 -12.44
N ILE A 65 21.83 -22.41 -13.50
CA ILE A 65 22.65 -21.20 -13.43
C ILE A 65 21.82 -19.97 -12.99
N PRO A 66 20.74 -19.57 -13.73
CA PRO A 66 19.87 -18.48 -13.27
C PRO A 66 19.19 -18.80 -11.94
N THR A 67 18.83 -20.07 -11.69
CA THR A 67 18.20 -20.50 -10.44
C THR A 67 19.12 -20.28 -9.23
N LEU A 68 20.43 -20.47 -9.35
CA LEU A 68 21.40 -20.19 -8.29
C LEU A 68 21.69 -18.68 -8.13
N ALA A 69 21.54 -17.89 -9.17
CA ALA A 69 21.77 -16.45 -9.11
C ALA A 69 20.73 -15.76 -8.21
N VAL A 70 19.48 -16.24 -8.17
CA VAL A 70 18.38 -15.66 -7.38
C VAL A 70 18.66 -15.67 -5.88
N PRO A 71 18.91 -16.82 -5.22
CA PRO A 71 19.18 -16.83 -3.79
C PRO A 71 20.40 -15.98 -3.40
N VAL A 72 21.44 -15.95 -4.21
CA VAL A 72 22.65 -15.16 -3.96
C VAL A 72 22.32 -13.66 -3.95
N SER A 73 21.57 -13.19 -4.95
CA SER A 73 21.16 -11.78 -5.02
C SER A 73 20.19 -11.39 -3.91
N LEU A 74 19.22 -12.27 -3.56
CA LEU A 74 18.25 -12.01 -2.50
C LEU A 74 18.90 -11.97 -1.12
N ILE A 75 19.78 -12.94 -0.80
CA ILE A 75 20.52 -12.95 0.46
C ILE A 75 21.43 -11.72 0.56
N GLY A 76 22.10 -11.36 -0.54
CA GLY A 76 22.88 -10.14 -0.63
C GLY A 76 22.04 -8.89 -0.37
N THR A 77 20.80 -8.85 -0.90
CA THR A 77 19.88 -7.73 -0.66
C THR A 77 19.52 -7.63 0.83
N PHE A 78 19.20 -8.72 1.51
CA PHE A 78 18.96 -8.71 2.96
C PHE A 78 20.15 -8.19 3.75
N PHE A 79 21.37 -8.55 3.35
CA PHE A 79 22.59 -8.04 3.98
C PHE A 79 22.68 -6.51 3.86
N PHE A 80 22.47 -5.96 2.65
CA PHE A 80 22.53 -4.51 2.44
C PHE A 80 21.36 -3.78 3.12
N LEU A 81 20.14 -4.34 3.16
CA LEU A 81 19.03 -3.76 3.92
C LEU A 81 19.39 -3.63 5.40
N LYS A 82 20.01 -4.67 5.98
CA LYS A 82 20.51 -4.62 7.37
C LYS A 82 21.58 -3.56 7.55
N LEU A 83 22.53 -3.43 6.62
CA LEU A 83 23.61 -2.44 6.67
C LEU A 83 23.04 -1.00 6.59
N LEU A 84 22.00 -0.79 5.81
CA LEU A 84 21.31 0.51 5.66
C LEU A 84 20.31 0.80 6.80
N GLY A 85 20.18 -0.09 7.78
CA GLY A 85 19.28 0.07 8.93
C GLY A 85 17.80 -0.06 8.57
N LEU A 86 17.46 -0.72 7.45
CA LEU A 86 16.10 -0.98 7.06
C LEU A 86 15.58 -2.28 7.68
N SER A 87 14.33 -2.25 8.15
CA SER A 87 13.66 -3.44 8.69
C SER A 87 13.03 -4.28 7.59
N ILE A 88 12.89 -5.57 7.86
CA ILE A 88 12.06 -6.46 7.05
C ILE A 88 10.61 -6.15 7.36
N ASN A 89 9.84 -5.80 6.33
CA ASN A 89 8.41 -5.51 6.42
C ASN A 89 7.71 -5.95 5.12
N LEU A 90 6.39 -5.84 5.09
CA LEU A 90 5.58 -6.24 3.93
C LEU A 90 6.08 -5.63 2.61
N ILE A 91 6.46 -4.36 2.61
CA ILE A 91 6.87 -3.64 1.40
C ILE A 91 8.22 -4.12 0.90
N THR A 92 9.20 -4.29 1.81
CA THR A 92 10.52 -4.84 1.45
C THR A 92 10.39 -6.27 0.94
N LEU A 93 9.50 -7.08 1.54
CA LEU A 93 9.22 -8.44 1.07
C LEU A 93 8.51 -8.45 -0.29
N PHE A 94 7.55 -7.56 -0.54
CA PHE A 94 6.94 -7.40 -1.86
C PHE A 94 7.99 -7.05 -2.92
N ALA A 95 8.88 -6.11 -2.61
CA ALA A 95 10.01 -5.78 -3.48
C ALA A 95 10.89 -7.02 -3.76
N MET A 96 11.12 -7.88 -2.77
CA MET A 96 11.90 -9.10 -2.94
C MET A 96 11.21 -10.13 -3.84
N VAL A 97 9.88 -10.31 -3.72
CA VAL A 97 9.13 -11.21 -4.62
C VAL A 97 9.22 -10.70 -6.07
N LEU A 98 9.05 -9.39 -6.28
CA LEU A 98 9.20 -8.77 -7.59
C LEU A 98 10.64 -8.87 -8.12
N ALA A 99 11.62 -8.74 -7.23
CA ALA A 99 13.03 -8.84 -7.57
C ALA A 99 13.42 -10.22 -8.11
N ILE A 100 12.74 -11.32 -7.71
CA ILE A 100 13.01 -12.66 -8.27
C ILE A 100 12.93 -12.64 -9.79
N GLY A 101 11.85 -12.07 -10.34
CA GLY A 101 11.65 -12.02 -11.78
C GLY A 101 12.67 -11.14 -12.51
N VAL A 102 13.11 -10.04 -11.86
CA VAL A 102 14.09 -9.11 -12.43
C VAL A 102 15.50 -9.68 -12.38
N VAL A 103 15.86 -10.32 -11.26
CA VAL A 103 17.20 -10.90 -11.02
C VAL A 103 17.48 -12.08 -11.95
N VAL A 104 16.49 -12.93 -12.17
CA VAL A 104 16.61 -14.07 -13.10
C VAL A 104 16.94 -13.61 -14.51
N ASP A 105 16.36 -12.50 -14.94
CA ASP A 105 16.45 -11.96 -16.28
C ASP A 105 17.90 -11.65 -16.70
N ASP A 106 18.72 -11.03 -15.85
CA ASP A 106 20.11 -10.72 -16.14
C ASP A 106 20.95 -11.99 -16.36
N ALA A 107 20.76 -12.98 -15.50
CA ALA A 107 21.43 -14.27 -15.62
C ALA A 107 21.01 -15.04 -16.87
N ILE A 108 19.72 -14.95 -17.26
CA ILE A 108 19.19 -15.56 -18.48
C ILE A 108 19.88 -15.00 -19.73
N VAL A 109 20.02 -13.67 -19.81
CA VAL A 109 20.65 -13.00 -20.97
C VAL A 109 22.08 -13.54 -21.18
N VAL A 110 22.83 -13.72 -20.11
CA VAL A 110 24.20 -14.28 -20.20
C VAL A 110 24.18 -15.73 -20.67
N VAL A 111 23.38 -16.59 -20.03
CA VAL A 111 23.29 -18.01 -20.35
C VAL A 111 22.88 -18.23 -21.82
N GLU A 112 21.88 -17.47 -22.28
CA GLU A 112 21.39 -17.57 -23.66
C GLU A 112 22.45 -17.12 -24.67
N ALA A 113 23.12 -15.99 -24.42
CA ALA A 113 24.19 -15.50 -25.28
C ALA A 113 25.34 -16.52 -25.39
N VAL A 114 25.71 -17.15 -24.28
CA VAL A 114 26.73 -18.22 -24.28
C VAL A 114 26.26 -19.43 -25.08
N HIS A 115 25.01 -19.86 -24.92
CA HIS A 115 24.42 -20.92 -25.71
C HIS A 115 24.41 -20.61 -27.21
N ALA A 116 23.97 -19.40 -27.58
CA ALA A 116 23.95 -18.97 -29.00
C ALA A 116 25.35 -18.99 -29.57
N LYS A 117 26.37 -18.49 -28.88
CA LYS A 117 27.77 -18.45 -29.32
C LYS A 117 28.37 -19.84 -29.44
N MET A 118 28.07 -20.76 -28.51
CA MET A 118 28.50 -22.16 -28.60
C MET A 118 27.92 -22.85 -29.82
N HIS A 119 26.67 -22.57 -30.20
CA HIS A 119 26.03 -23.12 -31.38
C HIS A 119 26.55 -22.52 -32.68
N GLU A 120 26.71 -21.21 -32.74
CA GLU A 120 27.08 -20.47 -33.97
C GLU A 120 28.53 -20.74 -34.35
N LYS A 121 29.45 -20.70 -33.39
CA LYS A 121 30.90 -20.82 -33.63
C LYS A 121 31.50 -22.18 -33.22
N HIS A 122 30.68 -23.13 -32.76
CA HIS A 122 31.15 -24.44 -32.24
C HIS A 122 32.28 -24.34 -31.18
N LEU A 123 32.21 -23.30 -30.31
CA LEU A 123 33.20 -23.04 -29.29
C LEU A 123 32.97 -23.91 -28.03
N SER A 124 34.05 -24.14 -27.29
CA SER A 124 33.92 -24.70 -25.93
C SER A 124 33.23 -23.74 -24.98
N PRO A 125 32.53 -24.22 -23.92
CA PRO A 125 31.81 -23.35 -22.98
C PRO A 125 32.69 -22.22 -22.43
N TYR A 126 33.94 -22.50 -22.08
CA TYR A 126 34.88 -21.50 -21.56
C TYR A 126 35.18 -20.39 -22.59
N ARG A 127 35.53 -20.75 -23.85
CA ARG A 127 35.82 -19.75 -24.88
C ARG A 127 34.58 -18.96 -25.26
N ALA A 128 33.43 -19.63 -25.42
CA ALA A 128 32.16 -18.95 -25.68
C ALA A 128 31.81 -17.96 -24.58
N THR A 129 31.98 -18.32 -23.32
CA THR A 129 31.73 -17.42 -22.17
C THR A 129 32.64 -16.21 -22.18
N MET A 130 33.93 -16.38 -22.47
CA MET A 130 34.90 -15.26 -22.54
C MET A 130 34.52 -14.26 -23.63
N GLU A 131 34.19 -14.74 -24.85
CA GLU A 131 33.73 -13.87 -25.94
C GLU A 131 32.44 -13.13 -25.58
N VAL A 132 31.46 -13.85 -25.02
CA VAL A 132 30.15 -13.28 -24.68
C VAL A 132 30.29 -12.21 -23.58
N VAL A 133 31.06 -12.48 -22.52
CA VAL A 133 31.25 -11.48 -21.46
C VAL A 133 31.86 -10.20 -22.02
N HIS A 134 32.82 -10.30 -22.93
CA HIS A 134 33.42 -9.13 -23.55
C HIS A 134 32.40 -8.35 -24.42
N GLU A 135 31.53 -9.06 -25.14
CA GLU A 135 30.51 -8.45 -26.03
C GLU A 135 29.34 -7.81 -25.27
N ILE A 136 28.89 -8.42 -24.14
CA ILE A 136 27.63 -8.00 -23.48
C ILE A 136 27.81 -7.27 -22.16
N SER A 137 29.04 -7.21 -21.59
CA SER A 137 29.27 -6.58 -20.29
C SER A 137 28.81 -5.12 -20.23
N GLY A 138 29.12 -4.33 -21.27
CA GLY A 138 28.69 -2.94 -21.39
C GLY A 138 27.16 -2.79 -21.38
N ALA A 139 26.47 -3.66 -22.13
CA ALA A 139 25.01 -3.66 -22.18
C ALA A 139 24.38 -4.01 -20.81
N ILE A 140 24.93 -5.00 -20.11
CA ILE A 140 24.43 -5.40 -18.77
C ILE A 140 24.62 -4.26 -17.77
N ILE A 141 25.81 -3.63 -17.76
CA ILE A 141 26.08 -2.49 -16.88
C ILE A 141 25.11 -1.34 -17.18
N ALA A 142 24.94 -0.99 -18.43
CA ALA A 142 24.03 0.06 -18.86
C ALA A 142 22.57 -0.20 -18.43
N ILE A 143 22.08 -1.42 -18.65
CA ILE A 143 20.72 -1.83 -18.24
C ILE A 143 20.58 -1.76 -16.72
N THR A 144 21.57 -2.25 -15.96
CA THR A 144 21.59 -2.19 -14.49
C THR A 144 21.50 -0.73 -14.01
N PHE A 145 22.25 0.18 -14.64
CA PHE A 145 22.17 1.62 -14.31
C PHE A 145 20.81 2.21 -14.64
N VAL A 146 20.24 1.94 -15.81
CA VAL A 146 18.91 2.45 -16.19
C VAL A 146 17.83 1.92 -15.24
N MET A 147 17.85 0.61 -14.95
CA MET A 147 16.92 -0.02 -14.02
C MET A 147 17.01 0.56 -12.61
N THR A 148 18.23 0.77 -12.11
CA THR A 148 18.47 1.39 -10.80
C THR A 148 18.00 2.86 -10.79
N ALA A 149 18.25 3.60 -11.87
CA ALA A 149 17.88 4.99 -12.02
C ALA A 149 16.38 5.25 -11.89
N VAL A 150 15.53 4.29 -12.26
CA VAL A 150 14.07 4.35 -12.06
C VAL A 150 13.70 4.51 -10.58
N PHE A 151 14.46 3.88 -9.68
CA PHE A 151 14.14 3.88 -8.25
C PHE A 151 14.78 5.03 -7.48
N VAL A 152 15.81 5.69 -8.02
CA VAL A 152 16.50 6.80 -7.35
C VAL A 152 15.55 7.96 -7.00
N PRO A 153 14.75 8.53 -7.93
CA PRO A 153 13.86 9.65 -7.60
C PRO A 153 12.83 9.28 -6.52
N VAL A 154 12.39 8.04 -6.53
CA VAL A 154 11.36 7.52 -5.62
C VAL A 154 11.86 7.48 -4.16
N THR A 155 13.16 7.32 -3.93
CA THR A 155 13.75 7.29 -2.58
C THR A 155 13.75 8.64 -1.87
N PHE A 156 13.61 9.75 -2.60
CA PHE A 156 13.59 11.11 -2.03
C PHE A 156 12.21 11.60 -1.61
N MET A 157 11.20 10.77 -1.75
CA MET A 157 9.85 11.11 -1.32
C MET A 157 9.71 11.19 0.19
N THR A 158 8.88 12.13 0.67
CA THR A 158 8.62 12.38 2.09
C THR A 158 7.19 12.02 2.50
N GLY A 159 6.96 11.89 3.81
CA GLY A 159 5.68 11.54 4.38
C GLY A 159 5.41 10.02 4.45
N PRO A 160 4.24 9.59 4.93
CA PRO A 160 3.93 8.15 5.10
C PRO A 160 4.10 7.36 3.82
N VAL A 161 3.53 7.83 2.71
CA VAL A 161 3.67 7.19 1.40
C VAL A 161 5.12 7.24 0.89
N GLY A 162 5.85 8.31 1.18
CA GLY A 162 7.27 8.41 0.88
C GLY A 162 8.09 7.30 1.55
N THR A 163 7.72 6.90 2.77
CA THR A 163 8.35 5.77 3.45
C THR A 163 8.13 4.45 2.70
N PHE A 164 6.92 4.23 2.17
CA PHE A 164 6.62 3.06 1.33
C PHE A 164 7.49 3.03 0.08
N TYR A 165 7.50 4.12 -0.69
CA TYR A 165 8.29 4.23 -1.91
C TYR A 165 9.79 4.11 -1.65
N ARG A 166 10.28 4.73 -0.58
CA ARG A 166 11.69 4.69 -0.20
C ARG A 166 12.14 3.26 0.13
N GLN A 167 11.40 2.54 0.96
CA GLN A 167 11.74 1.17 1.34
C GLN A 167 11.69 0.23 0.12
N PHE A 168 10.65 0.34 -0.69
CA PHE A 168 10.53 -0.41 -1.94
C PHE A 168 11.67 -0.08 -2.91
N GLY A 169 11.90 1.22 -3.17
CA GLY A 169 12.91 1.70 -4.11
C GLY A 169 14.33 1.28 -3.74
N ILE A 170 14.71 1.42 -2.46
CA ILE A 170 16.04 0.99 -1.99
C ILE A 170 16.18 -0.53 -2.12
N THR A 171 15.15 -1.31 -1.74
CA THR A 171 15.20 -2.78 -1.85
C THR A 171 15.37 -3.21 -3.30
N MET A 172 14.56 -2.66 -4.22
CA MET A 172 14.64 -2.97 -5.64
C MET A 172 15.97 -2.54 -6.26
N ALA A 173 16.42 -1.30 -6.00
CA ALA A 173 17.70 -0.81 -6.51
C ALA A 173 18.87 -1.68 -6.05
N THR A 174 18.91 -2.05 -4.79
CA THR A 174 19.94 -2.94 -4.23
C THR A 174 19.90 -4.32 -4.88
N SER A 175 18.70 -4.91 -5.04
CA SER A 175 18.51 -6.21 -5.69
C SER A 175 19.00 -6.19 -7.15
N ILE A 176 18.71 -5.12 -7.89
CA ILE A 176 19.11 -4.96 -9.29
C ILE A 176 20.62 -4.80 -9.43
N ILE A 177 21.24 -3.97 -8.56
CA ILE A 177 22.70 -3.80 -8.58
C ILE A 177 23.39 -5.15 -8.29
N LEU A 178 22.92 -5.88 -7.29
CA LEU A 178 23.47 -7.22 -6.97
C LEU A 178 23.23 -8.21 -8.10
N SER A 179 22.08 -8.16 -8.77
CA SER A 179 21.78 -8.96 -9.96
C SER A 179 22.81 -8.73 -11.06
N GLY A 180 23.08 -7.47 -11.40
CA GLY A 180 24.09 -7.10 -12.39
C GLY A 180 25.48 -7.61 -12.03
N ILE A 181 25.90 -7.51 -10.75
CA ILE A 181 27.16 -8.03 -10.27
C ILE A 181 27.20 -9.57 -10.40
N VAL A 182 26.15 -10.27 -9.99
CA VAL A 182 26.04 -11.73 -10.10
C VAL A 182 26.04 -12.18 -11.57
N ALA A 183 25.36 -11.43 -12.45
CA ALA A 183 25.32 -11.73 -13.89
C ALA A 183 26.70 -11.56 -14.56
N LEU A 184 27.54 -10.66 -14.09
CA LEU A 184 28.88 -10.43 -14.64
C LEU A 184 30.00 -11.26 -13.96
N THR A 185 29.72 -11.86 -12.81
CA THR A 185 30.72 -12.63 -12.04
C THR A 185 30.35 -14.10 -11.93
N LEU A 186 29.34 -14.42 -11.13
CA LEU A 186 28.93 -15.80 -10.83
C LEU A 186 28.38 -16.53 -12.08
N THR A 187 27.50 -15.87 -12.82
CA THR A 187 26.82 -16.49 -13.96
C THR A 187 27.79 -16.95 -15.05
N PRO A 188 28.79 -16.15 -15.49
CA PRO A 188 29.79 -16.60 -16.46
C PRO A 188 30.64 -17.77 -15.96
N VAL A 189 31.05 -17.74 -14.69
CA VAL A 189 31.80 -18.84 -14.09
C VAL A 189 31.00 -20.14 -14.11
N LEU A 190 29.72 -20.08 -13.71
CA LEU A 190 28.83 -21.24 -13.75
C LEU A 190 28.58 -21.72 -15.20
N CYS A 191 28.48 -20.82 -16.18
CA CYS A 191 28.39 -21.18 -17.61
C CYS A 191 29.62 -21.98 -18.06
N ALA A 192 30.82 -21.48 -17.74
CA ALA A 192 32.07 -22.16 -18.10
C ALA A 192 32.23 -23.55 -17.45
N MET A 193 31.69 -23.69 -16.19
CA MET A 193 31.84 -24.94 -15.39
C MET A 193 30.76 -25.99 -15.70
N LEU A 194 29.49 -25.55 -15.85
CA LEU A 194 28.36 -26.47 -15.86
C LEU A 194 27.88 -26.83 -17.27
N LEU A 195 28.06 -25.93 -18.25
CA LEU A 195 27.62 -26.19 -19.61
C LEU A 195 28.50 -27.27 -20.27
N LYS A 196 27.87 -28.10 -21.09
CA LYS A 196 28.58 -29.11 -21.90
C LYS A 196 28.67 -28.71 -23.36
N PRO A 197 29.80 -29.01 -24.06
CA PRO A 197 29.88 -28.84 -25.50
C PRO A 197 28.78 -29.69 -26.17
N HIS A 198 28.05 -29.09 -27.09
CA HIS A 198 27.07 -29.84 -27.89
C HIS A 198 27.78 -30.71 -28.94
N THR A 199 27.99 -31.96 -28.58
CA THR A 199 28.42 -32.99 -29.55
C THR A 199 27.16 -33.71 -30.09
N GLY A 200 26.58 -33.18 -31.17
CA GLY A 200 25.53 -33.85 -31.95
C GLY A 200 24.11 -33.79 -31.34
N HIS A 201 23.09 -33.93 -32.21
CA HIS A 201 21.69 -34.01 -31.85
C HIS A 201 21.39 -35.23 -30.97
N VAL A 202 21.48 -35.09 -29.64
CA VAL A 202 20.92 -36.08 -28.73
C VAL A 202 19.39 -35.94 -28.81
N LYS A 203 18.73 -36.81 -29.60
CA LYS A 203 17.29 -36.97 -29.51
C LYS A 203 16.89 -37.30 -28.08
N LYS A 204 16.38 -36.31 -27.36
CA LYS A 204 15.82 -36.50 -26.02
C LYS A 204 14.65 -37.50 -26.16
N ARG A 205 14.89 -38.80 -25.85
CA ARG A 205 13.89 -39.84 -25.89
C ARG A 205 13.04 -39.74 -24.59
N GLY A 206 11.71 -39.71 -24.74
CA GLY A 206 10.76 -39.69 -23.61
C GLY A 206 9.67 -38.63 -23.77
N PRO A 207 8.58 -38.71 -22.99
CA PRO A 207 7.45 -37.79 -23.11
C PRO A 207 7.84 -36.34 -22.86
N LEU A 208 8.75 -36.08 -21.91
CA LEU A 208 9.28 -34.76 -21.61
C LEU A 208 10.09 -34.19 -22.80
N GLY A 209 10.91 -35.02 -23.46
CA GLY A 209 11.68 -34.61 -24.63
C GLY A 209 10.78 -34.26 -25.82
N MET A 210 9.69 -34.98 -26.02
CA MET A 210 8.70 -34.71 -27.06
C MET A 210 7.94 -33.40 -26.78
N PHE A 211 7.57 -33.15 -25.53
CA PHE A 211 6.93 -31.91 -25.12
C PHE A 211 7.83 -30.68 -25.32
N LEU A 212 9.09 -30.75 -24.89
CA LEU A 212 10.06 -29.66 -25.09
C LEU A 212 10.31 -29.38 -26.56
N HIS A 213 10.41 -30.43 -27.39
CA HIS A 213 10.56 -30.27 -28.85
C HIS A 213 9.33 -29.61 -29.52
N LEU A 214 8.11 -29.97 -29.07
CA LEU A 214 6.89 -29.36 -29.53
C LEU A 214 6.83 -27.88 -29.14
N PHE A 215 7.23 -27.57 -27.92
CA PHE A 215 7.32 -26.20 -27.40
C PHE A 215 8.32 -25.35 -28.22
N ASP A 216 9.56 -25.84 -28.43
CA ASP A 216 10.57 -25.16 -29.25
C ASP A 216 10.05 -24.88 -30.65
N ARG A 217 9.42 -25.87 -31.29
CA ARG A 217 8.84 -25.71 -32.64
C ARG A 217 7.72 -24.66 -32.67
N SER A 218 6.95 -24.57 -31.59
CA SER A 218 5.90 -23.55 -31.43
C SER A 218 6.51 -22.15 -31.32
N VAL A 219 7.55 -21.99 -30.49
CA VAL A 219 8.27 -20.72 -30.32
C VAL A 219 8.92 -20.29 -31.64
N GLU A 220 9.54 -21.21 -32.38
CA GLU A 220 10.12 -20.92 -33.72
C GLU A 220 9.05 -20.46 -34.73
N LYS A 221 7.87 -21.10 -34.74
CA LYS A 221 6.75 -20.67 -35.60
C LYS A 221 6.27 -19.27 -35.24
N VAL A 222 6.12 -18.97 -33.96
CA VAL A 222 5.71 -17.65 -33.46
C VAL A 222 6.77 -16.59 -33.82
N THR A 223 8.06 -16.90 -33.66
CA THR A 223 9.18 -16.04 -34.07
C THR A 223 9.20 -15.77 -35.58
N GLY A 224 8.93 -16.78 -36.36
CA GLY A 224 8.79 -16.64 -37.84
C GLY A 224 7.60 -15.74 -38.21
N GLY A 225 6.44 -15.97 -37.61
CA GLY A 225 5.25 -15.13 -37.80
C GLY A 225 5.50 -13.66 -37.38
N TYR A 226 6.14 -13.46 -36.22
CA TYR A 226 6.55 -12.14 -35.76
C TYR A 226 7.41 -11.40 -36.79
N ALA A 227 8.43 -12.03 -37.33
CA ALA A 227 9.31 -11.42 -38.33
C ALA A 227 8.56 -10.98 -39.61
N VAL A 228 7.54 -11.73 -40.04
CA VAL A 228 6.68 -11.36 -41.16
C VAL A 228 5.82 -10.13 -40.87
N VAL A 229 5.19 -10.11 -39.68
CA VAL A 229 4.38 -8.97 -39.21
C VAL A 229 5.25 -7.73 -39.05
N LEU A 230 6.44 -7.87 -38.47
CA LEU A 230 7.38 -6.79 -38.23
C LEU A 230 7.82 -6.13 -39.57
N ARG A 231 8.12 -6.90 -40.59
CA ARG A 231 8.47 -6.35 -41.91
C ARG A 231 7.38 -5.47 -42.51
N ARG A 232 6.09 -5.75 -42.20
CA ARG A 232 4.95 -4.96 -42.67
C ARG A 232 4.73 -3.68 -41.87
N ILE A 233 5.01 -3.72 -40.55
CA ILE A 233 4.71 -2.62 -39.63
C ILE A 233 5.85 -1.60 -39.60
N VAL A 234 7.12 -2.00 -39.57
CA VAL A 234 8.29 -1.13 -39.41
C VAL A 234 8.33 0.01 -40.45
N THR A 235 7.92 -0.26 -41.69
CA THR A 235 7.89 0.78 -42.73
C THR A 235 6.76 1.79 -42.61
N ARG A 236 5.71 1.46 -41.87
CA ARG A 236 4.49 2.29 -41.72
C ARG A 236 4.56 3.24 -40.53
N ARG A 237 5.37 4.30 -40.64
CA ARG A 237 5.60 5.29 -39.56
C ARG A 237 4.31 5.90 -38.99
N VAL A 238 3.38 6.25 -39.91
CA VAL A 238 2.10 6.85 -39.54
C VAL A 238 1.30 5.88 -38.66
N LEU A 239 1.29 4.59 -39.00
CA LEU A 239 0.60 3.57 -38.19
C LEU A 239 1.19 3.46 -36.78
N THR A 240 2.51 3.44 -36.64
CA THR A 240 3.18 3.36 -35.33
C THR A 240 2.85 4.58 -34.47
N SER A 241 2.87 5.79 -35.05
CA SER A 241 2.49 7.01 -34.33
C SER A 241 1.01 6.99 -33.90
N PHE A 242 0.09 6.57 -34.77
CA PHE A 242 -1.32 6.45 -34.43
C PHE A 242 -1.57 5.41 -33.33
N VAL A 243 -0.87 4.28 -33.34
CA VAL A 243 -0.98 3.25 -32.30
C VAL A 243 -0.60 3.82 -30.94
N ILE A 244 0.51 4.57 -30.86
CA ILE A 244 0.95 5.19 -29.60
C ILE A 244 -0.02 6.26 -29.11
N MET A 245 -0.48 7.14 -30.00
CA MET A 245 -1.50 8.13 -29.65
C MET A 245 -2.80 7.46 -29.20
N GLY A 246 -3.18 6.35 -29.85
CA GLY A 246 -4.33 5.54 -29.45
C GLY A 246 -4.18 4.97 -28.03
N PHE A 247 -3.01 4.45 -27.66
CA PHE A 247 -2.75 4.00 -26.31
C PHE A 247 -2.72 5.15 -25.31
N GLY A 248 -2.19 6.32 -25.67
CA GLY A 248 -2.26 7.52 -24.82
C GLY A 248 -3.71 7.94 -24.51
N ALA A 249 -4.56 7.97 -25.55
CA ALA A 249 -5.99 8.25 -25.40
C ALA A 249 -6.71 7.16 -24.56
N ALA A 250 -6.38 5.89 -24.80
CA ALA A 250 -6.94 4.77 -24.05
C ALA A 250 -6.55 4.80 -22.57
N ILE A 251 -5.30 5.15 -22.24
CA ILE A 251 -4.85 5.38 -20.86
C ILE A 251 -5.71 6.46 -20.20
N TYR A 252 -5.91 7.59 -20.88
CA TYR A 252 -6.73 8.67 -20.34
C TYR A 252 -8.17 8.22 -20.04
N ILE A 253 -8.80 7.51 -20.97
CA ILE A 253 -10.17 7.00 -20.82
C ILE A 253 -10.26 6.00 -19.65
N VAL A 254 -9.35 5.02 -19.59
CA VAL A 254 -9.37 4.01 -18.50
C VAL A 254 -9.05 4.65 -17.16
N ASN A 255 -8.09 5.57 -17.11
CA ASN A 255 -7.73 6.27 -15.87
C ASN A 255 -8.88 7.12 -15.29
N THR A 256 -9.76 7.67 -16.13
CA THR A 256 -10.95 8.40 -15.64
C THR A 256 -12.04 7.48 -15.06
N GLN A 257 -12.00 6.21 -15.39
CA GLN A 257 -12.95 5.21 -14.89
C GLN A 257 -12.35 4.37 -13.74
N LEU A 258 -11.05 4.40 -13.56
CA LEU A 258 -10.36 3.62 -12.55
C LEU A 258 -10.43 4.36 -11.21
N PRO A 259 -10.98 3.74 -10.15
CA PRO A 259 -11.03 4.36 -8.83
C PRO A 259 -9.63 4.72 -8.34
N ALA A 260 -9.43 5.96 -7.88
CA ALA A 260 -8.18 6.39 -7.27
C ALA A 260 -8.26 6.16 -5.77
N GLY A 261 -7.27 5.44 -5.22
CA GLY A 261 -7.18 5.16 -3.78
C GLY A 261 -5.81 5.56 -3.23
N PHE A 262 -5.69 5.55 -1.91
CA PHE A 262 -4.43 5.82 -1.23
C PHE A 262 -3.77 4.51 -0.78
N ILE A 263 -4.06 4.03 0.42
CA ILE A 263 -3.63 2.73 0.93
C ILE A 263 -4.89 1.90 1.17
N PRO A 264 -5.05 0.74 0.52
CA PRO A 264 -6.26 -0.06 0.69
C PRO A 264 -6.34 -0.66 2.10
N LEU A 265 -7.57 -0.83 2.57
CA LEU A 265 -7.82 -1.55 3.82
C LEU A 265 -7.63 -3.05 3.59
N GLU A 266 -6.83 -3.66 4.45
CA GLU A 266 -6.57 -5.10 4.46
C GLU A 266 -7.37 -5.77 5.58
N ASP A 267 -7.75 -7.01 5.36
CA ASP A 267 -8.35 -7.83 6.39
C ASP A 267 -7.31 -8.19 7.46
N GLN A 268 -7.32 -7.43 8.56
CA GLN A 268 -6.36 -7.59 9.65
C GLN A 268 -6.78 -8.60 10.72
N GLY A 269 -7.88 -9.34 10.50
CA GLY A 269 -8.36 -10.34 11.45
C GLY A 269 -9.07 -9.74 12.66
N MET A 270 -9.47 -8.47 12.60
CA MET A 270 -10.14 -7.75 13.68
C MET A 270 -11.16 -6.75 13.11
N ILE A 271 -12.25 -6.53 13.85
CA ILE A 271 -13.28 -5.53 13.56
C ILE A 271 -13.56 -4.74 14.85
N TYR A 272 -13.68 -3.42 14.73
CA TYR A 272 -14.16 -2.54 15.79
C TYR A 272 -15.66 -2.34 15.65
N GLY A 273 -16.42 -2.74 16.66
CA GLY A 273 -17.83 -2.40 16.81
C GLY A 273 -17.97 -1.19 17.73
N ILE A 274 -18.39 -0.06 17.20
CA ILE A 274 -18.59 1.17 17.95
C ILE A 274 -20.04 1.24 18.36
N LEU A 275 -20.24 1.44 19.64
CA LEU A 275 -21.55 1.44 20.28
C LEU A 275 -21.80 2.78 20.95
N GLN A 276 -22.87 3.45 20.57
CA GLN A 276 -23.32 4.69 21.18
C GLN A 276 -24.79 4.55 21.61
N THR A 277 -25.04 4.61 22.91
CA THR A 277 -26.38 4.65 23.47
C THR A 277 -26.87 6.11 23.52
N PRO A 278 -28.18 6.36 23.71
CA PRO A 278 -28.71 7.72 23.77
C PRO A 278 -27.98 8.58 24.81
N PRO A 279 -27.83 9.88 24.53
CA PRO A 279 -27.23 10.80 25.48
C PRO A 279 -27.93 10.73 26.85
N GLY A 280 -27.16 10.66 27.93
CA GLY A 280 -27.67 10.50 29.30
C GLY A 280 -27.92 9.05 29.74
N SER A 281 -27.62 8.06 28.90
CA SER A 281 -27.63 6.64 29.32
C SER A 281 -26.60 6.38 30.41
N THR A 282 -26.92 5.45 31.31
CA THR A 282 -25.96 5.00 32.31
C THR A 282 -24.94 4.03 31.72
N ILE A 283 -23.80 3.86 32.38
CA ILE A 283 -22.77 2.92 31.93
C ILE A 283 -23.25 1.47 32.01
N GLU A 284 -24.13 1.12 32.94
CA GLU A 284 -24.74 -0.20 33.07
C GLU A 284 -25.61 -0.53 31.88
N TYR A 285 -26.38 0.46 31.37
CA TYR A 285 -27.19 0.30 30.18
C TYR A 285 -26.31 0.10 28.95
N THR A 286 -25.28 0.90 28.81
CA THR A 286 -24.29 0.77 27.71
C THR A 286 -23.58 -0.59 27.79
N ASN A 287 -23.20 -1.02 28.98
CA ASN A 287 -22.59 -2.33 29.18
C ASN A 287 -23.56 -3.48 28.85
N ALA A 288 -24.84 -3.37 29.20
CA ALA A 288 -25.84 -4.37 28.81
C ALA A 288 -26.00 -4.48 27.31
N LYS A 289 -26.01 -3.34 26.57
CA LYS A 289 -26.02 -3.31 25.10
C LYS A 289 -24.73 -3.87 24.49
N SER A 290 -23.61 -3.65 25.15
CA SER A 290 -22.33 -4.22 24.79
C SER A 290 -22.32 -5.76 24.90
N HIS A 291 -22.92 -6.32 25.96
CA HIS A 291 -23.11 -7.77 26.10
C HIS A 291 -24.07 -8.37 25.06
N GLU A 292 -25.11 -7.62 24.69
CA GLU A 292 -26.01 -8.03 23.60
C GLU A 292 -25.25 -8.12 22.27
N LEU A 293 -24.43 -7.11 21.95
CA LEU A 293 -23.55 -7.12 20.77
C LEU A 293 -22.53 -8.26 20.81
N GLN A 294 -21.92 -8.54 21.98
CA GLN A 294 -21.00 -9.68 22.14
C GLN A 294 -21.68 -11.00 21.81
N ALA A 295 -22.91 -11.22 22.29
CA ALA A 295 -23.66 -12.44 22.04
C ALA A 295 -23.97 -12.62 20.53
N ILE A 296 -24.39 -11.53 19.86
CA ILE A 296 -24.64 -11.52 18.42
C ILE A 296 -23.34 -11.83 17.65
N ALA A 297 -22.26 -11.12 17.96
CA ALA A 297 -20.99 -11.30 17.27
C ALA A 297 -20.43 -12.72 17.43
N LYS A 298 -20.49 -13.29 18.60
CA LYS A 298 -20.08 -14.69 18.85
C LYS A 298 -20.91 -15.73 18.09
N SER A 299 -22.12 -15.40 17.65
CA SER A 299 -22.97 -16.29 16.84
C SER A 299 -22.56 -16.36 15.37
N ILE A 300 -21.64 -15.50 14.91
CA ILE A 300 -21.20 -15.42 13.52
C ILE A 300 -20.01 -16.39 13.32
N ASP A 301 -20.10 -17.22 12.29
CA ASP A 301 -18.97 -18.07 11.94
C ASP A 301 -17.80 -17.23 11.43
N GLY A 302 -16.63 -17.46 11.98
CA GLY A 302 -15.44 -16.66 11.69
C GLY A 302 -15.04 -15.72 12.82
N VAL A 303 -15.89 -15.47 13.81
CA VAL A 303 -15.52 -14.75 15.04
C VAL A 303 -14.87 -15.71 16.03
N ASN A 304 -13.73 -15.30 16.59
CA ASN A 304 -13.00 -16.07 17.59
C ASN A 304 -13.36 -15.61 19.01
N SER A 305 -13.12 -14.32 19.29
CA SER A 305 -13.40 -13.73 20.59
C SER A 305 -13.90 -12.29 20.46
N VAL A 306 -14.59 -11.83 21.49
CA VAL A 306 -15.12 -10.44 21.55
C VAL A 306 -14.84 -9.88 22.92
N SER A 307 -14.14 -8.75 22.96
CA SER A 307 -13.90 -7.95 24.16
C SER A 307 -14.60 -6.62 24.04
N SER A 308 -15.25 -6.15 25.09
CA SER A 308 -15.94 -4.85 25.08
C SER A 308 -15.45 -3.93 26.18
N LEU A 309 -15.48 -2.64 25.86
CA LEU A 309 -15.14 -1.52 26.71
C LEU A 309 -16.37 -0.62 26.80
N ALA A 310 -17.02 -0.54 27.97
CA ALA A 310 -18.08 0.42 28.21
C ALA A 310 -17.49 1.69 28.81
N GLY A 311 -17.94 2.85 28.35
CA GLY A 311 -17.44 4.15 28.80
C GLY A 311 -16.36 4.77 27.91
N TYR A 312 -15.97 4.10 26.83
CA TYR A 312 -14.93 4.56 25.90
C TYR A 312 -15.24 4.19 24.44
N GLU A 313 -15.05 5.14 23.57
CA GLU A 313 -15.18 4.99 22.13
C GLU A 313 -13.82 5.26 21.47
N VAL A 314 -13.32 4.30 20.67
CA VAL A 314 -11.95 4.30 20.18
C VAL A 314 -11.73 5.22 18.98
N LEU A 315 -12.76 5.55 18.19
CA LEU A 315 -12.58 6.29 16.93
C LEU A 315 -12.20 7.75 17.15
N THR A 316 -12.93 8.42 18.05
CA THR A 316 -12.71 9.82 18.39
C THR A 316 -12.12 10.00 19.78
N GLU A 317 -11.79 8.88 20.44
CA GLU A 317 -11.32 8.81 21.83
C GLU A 317 -12.34 9.37 22.82
N GLY A 318 -13.63 9.33 22.45
CA GLY A 318 -14.74 9.84 23.24
C GLY A 318 -14.93 9.05 24.53
N ARG A 319 -15.10 9.77 25.64
CA ARG A 319 -15.34 9.19 26.97
C ARG A 319 -16.68 9.63 27.50
N GLY A 320 -17.50 8.67 27.86
CA GLY A 320 -18.84 8.95 28.39
C GLY A 320 -19.59 7.67 28.71
N SER A 321 -20.56 7.76 29.62
CA SER A 321 -21.38 6.61 30.00
C SER A 321 -22.16 5.99 28.83
N ASN A 322 -22.37 6.75 27.77
CA ASN A 322 -23.06 6.33 26.54
C ASN A 322 -22.13 5.85 25.43
N ALA A 323 -20.82 5.79 25.69
CA ALA A 323 -19.80 5.31 24.75
C ALA A 323 -19.45 3.86 24.97
N GLY A 324 -19.22 3.10 23.91
CA GLY A 324 -18.72 1.73 23.99
C GLY A 324 -17.95 1.30 22.74
N THR A 325 -17.01 0.43 22.94
CA THR A 325 -16.22 -0.21 21.87
C THR A 325 -16.21 -1.72 22.07
N CYS A 326 -16.47 -2.49 21.01
CA CYS A 326 -16.27 -3.93 20.98
C CYS A 326 -15.13 -4.26 20.03
N LEU A 327 -14.12 -4.97 20.54
CA LEU A 327 -13.03 -5.53 19.77
C LEU A 327 -13.41 -6.95 19.37
N ILE A 328 -13.71 -7.17 18.11
CA ILE A 328 -14.18 -8.45 17.57
C ILE A 328 -13.00 -9.09 16.85
N ASN A 329 -12.38 -10.07 17.48
CA ASN A 329 -11.28 -10.83 16.91
C ASN A 329 -11.82 -11.96 16.04
N LEU A 330 -11.28 -12.07 14.84
CA LEU A 330 -11.68 -13.11 13.89
C LEU A 330 -10.75 -14.33 14.00
N LYS A 331 -11.27 -15.50 13.60
CA LYS A 331 -10.45 -16.70 13.43
C LYS A 331 -9.36 -16.48 12.40
N ASN A 332 -8.32 -17.30 12.41
CA ASN A 332 -7.26 -17.22 11.40
C ASN A 332 -7.83 -17.31 9.98
N TRP A 333 -7.18 -16.65 9.03
CA TRP A 333 -7.63 -16.57 7.63
C TRP A 333 -7.77 -17.94 6.97
N SER A 334 -7.01 -18.95 7.42
CA SER A 334 -7.11 -20.35 6.95
C SER A 334 -8.32 -21.11 7.52
N GLU A 335 -8.86 -20.65 8.65
CA GLU A 335 -9.93 -21.33 9.39
C GLU A 335 -11.32 -20.75 9.09
N ARG A 336 -11.39 -19.61 8.41
CA ARG A 336 -12.64 -18.92 8.06
C ARG A 336 -12.85 -18.80 6.55
N LYS A 337 -14.11 -18.86 6.13
CA LYS A 337 -14.52 -18.69 4.74
C LYS A 337 -14.88 -17.22 4.42
N LEU A 338 -15.39 -16.51 5.43
CA LEU A 338 -15.85 -15.14 5.30
C LEU A 338 -14.70 -14.15 5.47
N THR A 339 -14.68 -13.10 4.66
CA THR A 339 -13.78 -11.96 4.82
C THR A 339 -14.28 -11.03 5.93
N SER A 340 -13.41 -10.14 6.46
CA SER A 340 -13.80 -9.10 7.42
C SER A 340 -15.00 -8.28 6.94
N LYS A 341 -15.02 -7.91 5.66
CA LYS A 341 -16.15 -7.15 5.06
C LYS A 341 -17.46 -7.92 5.08
N GLN A 342 -17.44 -9.20 4.74
CA GLN A 342 -18.65 -10.04 4.78
C GLN A 342 -19.13 -10.25 6.21
N ILE A 343 -18.22 -10.36 7.18
CA ILE A 343 -18.57 -10.44 8.60
C ILE A 343 -19.18 -9.13 9.09
N ILE A 344 -18.67 -7.97 8.63
CA ILE A 344 -19.27 -6.66 8.92
C ILE A 344 -20.70 -6.59 8.38
N GLU A 345 -20.94 -7.00 7.14
CA GLU A 345 -22.28 -7.02 6.53
C GLU A 345 -23.24 -7.93 7.34
N GLU A 346 -22.79 -9.10 7.79
CA GLU A 346 -23.60 -9.99 8.63
C GLU A 346 -23.84 -9.41 10.03
N LEU A 347 -22.86 -8.70 10.61
CA LEU A 347 -23.02 -7.98 11.88
C LEU A 347 -24.05 -6.85 11.74
N GLU A 348 -23.94 -6.03 10.69
CA GLU A 348 -24.89 -4.94 10.41
C GLU A 348 -26.32 -5.48 10.27
N GLU A 349 -26.49 -6.63 9.59
CA GLU A 349 -27.80 -7.23 9.41
C GLU A 349 -28.39 -7.76 10.71
N LYS A 350 -27.63 -8.55 11.48
CA LYS A 350 -28.08 -9.14 12.75
C LYS A 350 -28.31 -8.08 13.84
N CYS A 351 -27.51 -7.02 13.84
CA CYS A 351 -27.61 -5.94 14.82
C CYS A 351 -28.77 -4.96 14.53
N ARG A 352 -29.42 -5.00 13.37
CA ARG A 352 -30.60 -4.16 13.09
C ARG A 352 -31.75 -4.33 14.09
N GLN A 353 -31.78 -5.46 14.80
CA GLN A 353 -32.79 -5.73 15.83
C GLN A 353 -32.49 -5.02 17.16
N MET A 354 -31.28 -4.55 17.38
CA MET A 354 -30.91 -3.84 18.60
C MET A 354 -31.53 -2.45 18.59
N SER A 355 -32.39 -2.19 19.58
CA SER A 355 -33.06 -0.89 19.75
C SER A 355 -32.28 0.06 20.67
N ASN A 356 -32.48 1.35 20.49
CA ASN A 356 -31.89 2.40 21.33
C ASN A 356 -30.35 2.36 21.41
N VAL A 357 -29.70 2.03 20.31
CA VAL A 357 -28.25 2.06 20.18
C VAL A 357 -27.87 2.37 18.74
N LYS A 358 -26.90 3.21 18.53
CA LYS A 358 -26.24 3.41 17.25
C LYS A 358 -25.02 2.50 17.22
N LEU A 359 -24.92 1.68 16.18
CA LEU A 359 -23.82 0.73 15.97
C LEU A 359 -23.17 1.01 14.61
N GLU A 360 -21.86 1.06 14.62
CA GLU A 360 -21.07 1.17 13.40
C GLU A 360 -19.88 0.20 13.50
N PHE A 361 -19.51 -0.40 12.38
CA PHE A 361 -18.43 -1.38 12.32
C PHE A 361 -17.32 -0.91 11.40
N PHE A 362 -16.08 -0.96 11.88
CA PHE A 362 -14.90 -0.50 11.16
C PHE A 362 -13.79 -1.56 11.20
N GLU A 363 -13.02 -1.64 10.13
CA GLU A 363 -11.73 -2.34 10.14
C GLU A 363 -10.67 -1.47 10.84
N PRO A 364 -9.59 -2.06 11.38
CA PRO A 364 -8.44 -1.28 11.86
C PRO A 364 -7.84 -0.39 10.77
N PRO A 365 -7.07 0.65 11.14
CA PRO A 365 -6.44 1.52 10.15
C PRO A 365 -5.46 0.74 9.26
N ALA A 366 -5.37 1.10 7.98
CA ALA A 366 -4.48 0.43 7.02
C ALA A 366 -3.00 0.49 7.45
N VAL A 367 -2.61 1.55 8.16
CA VAL A 367 -1.27 1.73 8.74
C VAL A 367 -1.43 1.99 10.22
N PRO A 368 -0.93 1.09 11.09
CA PRO A 368 -0.97 1.30 12.54
C PRO A 368 -0.34 2.63 12.95
N GLY A 369 -1.01 3.37 13.84
CA GLY A 369 -0.58 4.69 14.29
C GLY A 369 -1.02 5.88 13.41
N PHE A 370 -1.64 5.61 12.27
CA PHE A 370 -2.22 6.64 11.38
C PHE A 370 -3.75 6.58 11.38
N GLY A 371 -4.35 6.95 12.51
CA GLY A 371 -5.78 6.94 12.75
C GLY A 371 -6.23 5.83 13.69
N ALA A 372 -7.46 5.93 14.15
CA ALA A 372 -8.06 4.99 15.09
C ALA A 372 -8.70 3.80 14.36
N ALA A 373 -9.28 4.02 13.17
CA ALA A 373 -9.88 2.99 12.34
C ALA A 373 -9.60 3.22 10.86
N GLY A 374 -9.94 2.23 10.04
CA GLY A 374 -9.94 2.32 8.59
C GLY A 374 -11.06 3.22 8.07
N GLY A 375 -10.81 3.86 6.93
CA GLY A 375 -11.74 4.80 6.32
C GLY A 375 -11.21 6.22 6.32
N PHE A 376 -12.11 7.21 6.36
CA PHE A 376 -11.72 8.61 6.42
C PHE A 376 -11.96 9.22 7.79
N SER A 377 -11.12 10.20 8.13
CA SER A 377 -11.23 11.02 9.33
C SER A 377 -11.23 12.49 8.95
N VAL A 378 -12.31 13.21 9.31
CA VAL A 378 -12.48 14.62 9.00
C VAL A 378 -13.08 15.36 10.19
N ARG A 379 -12.72 16.62 10.38
CA ARG A 379 -13.28 17.51 11.38
C ARG A 379 -13.97 18.70 10.74
N VAL A 380 -15.14 19.05 11.26
CA VAL A 380 -15.76 20.35 11.03
C VAL A 380 -15.14 21.35 12.00
N LEU A 381 -14.52 22.39 11.48
CA LEU A 381 -13.84 23.43 12.26
C LEU A 381 -14.66 24.69 12.28
N ASP A 382 -14.86 25.27 13.46
CA ASP A 382 -15.42 26.61 13.63
C ASP A 382 -14.30 27.65 13.67
N LYS A 383 -14.19 28.45 12.62
CA LYS A 383 -13.23 29.57 12.48
C LYS A 383 -13.90 30.94 12.64
N THR A 384 -15.14 30.99 13.12
CA THR A 384 -15.89 32.26 13.24
C THR A 384 -15.40 33.15 14.40
N ASN A 385 -14.57 32.61 15.31
CA ASN A 385 -14.13 33.24 16.57
C ASN A 385 -15.26 33.53 17.57
N THR A 386 -16.49 33.10 17.30
CA THR A 386 -17.64 33.30 18.20
C THR A 386 -17.76 32.22 19.27
N ILE A 387 -17.05 31.09 19.10
CA ILE A 387 -17.07 29.91 19.97
C ILE A 387 -18.49 29.49 20.33
N ASN A 388 -19.33 29.26 19.32
CA ASN A 388 -20.70 28.81 19.49
C ASN A 388 -20.82 27.30 19.20
N TYR A 389 -20.62 26.47 20.22
CA TYR A 389 -20.67 25.01 20.08
C TYR A 389 -22.04 24.48 19.64
N ARG A 390 -23.13 25.18 19.94
CA ARG A 390 -24.45 24.76 19.47
C ARG A 390 -24.54 24.91 17.96
N GLN A 391 -24.08 26.03 17.41
CA GLN A 391 -24.02 26.23 15.96
C GLN A 391 -23.08 25.24 15.27
N LEU A 392 -21.95 24.90 15.94
CA LEU A 392 -21.05 23.84 15.46
C LEU A 392 -21.81 22.50 15.39
N GLY A 393 -22.59 22.16 16.43
CA GLY A 393 -23.41 20.94 16.43
C GLY A 393 -24.41 20.90 15.29
N GLU A 394 -25.20 21.98 15.13
CA GLU A 394 -26.20 22.10 14.05
C GLU A 394 -25.57 22.07 12.64
N ALA A 395 -24.38 22.66 12.48
CA ALA A 395 -23.63 22.61 11.21
C ALA A 395 -23.11 21.20 10.94
N THR A 396 -22.62 20.51 11.97
CA THR A 396 -22.12 19.13 11.88
C THR A 396 -23.24 18.16 11.54
N GLU A 397 -24.39 18.25 12.18
CA GLU A 397 -25.57 17.41 11.89
C GLU A 397 -26.05 17.61 10.46
N ARG A 398 -26.24 18.86 9.99
CA ARG A 398 -26.61 19.15 8.61
C ARG A 398 -25.62 18.61 7.59
N PHE A 399 -24.34 18.73 7.89
CA PHE A 399 -23.29 18.20 7.03
C PHE A 399 -23.32 16.67 6.97
N MET A 400 -23.47 15.99 8.11
CA MET A 400 -23.60 14.53 8.17
C MET A 400 -24.86 14.02 7.46
N ASP A 401 -26.01 14.71 7.63
CA ASP A 401 -27.25 14.36 6.93
C ASP A 401 -27.14 14.49 5.42
N ALA A 402 -26.40 15.48 4.95
CA ALA A 402 -26.12 15.63 3.53
C ALA A 402 -25.14 14.56 3.01
N LEU A 403 -24.10 14.23 3.79
CA LEU A 403 -23.18 13.15 3.46
C LEU A 403 -23.86 11.78 3.44
N ALA A 404 -24.79 11.51 4.35
CA ALA A 404 -25.53 10.24 4.41
C ALA A 404 -26.36 9.97 3.13
N LYS A 405 -26.66 11.00 2.32
CA LYS A 405 -27.34 10.86 1.03
C LYS A 405 -26.42 10.51 -0.12
N ARG A 406 -25.10 10.61 0.08
CA ARG A 406 -24.10 10.29 -0.93
C ARG A 406 -23.86 8.79 -0.97
N LYS A 407 -23.71 8.26 -2.18
CA LYS A 407 -23.47 6.82 -2.41
C LYS A 407 -22.02 6.41 -2.14
N GLU A 408 -21.12 7.37 -2.13
CA GLU A 408 -19.67 7.17 -2.01
C GLU A 408 -19.22 6.91 -0.56
N VAL A 409 -20.06 7.22 0.43
CA VAL A 409 -19.70 7.14 1.85
C VAL A 409 -20.70 6.30 2.64
N LYS A 410 -20.21 5.60 3.69
CA LYS A 410 -21.02 4.84 4.64
C LYS A 410 -20.45 4.92 6.05
N GLY A 411 -21.23 4.46 7.06
CA GLY A 411 -20.77 4.33 8.43
C GLY A 411 -20.36 5.65 9.06
N LEU A 412 -21.18 6.71 8.86
CA LEU A 412 -20.89 8.03 9.40
C LEU A 412 -21.10 8.06 10.91
N PHE A 413 -20.05 8.38 11.63
CA PHE A 413 -20.05 8.45 13.08
C PHE A 413 -19.43 9.75 13.61
N THR A 414 -20.06 10.33 14.62
CA THR A 414 -19.51 11.40 15.47
C THR A 414 -19.91 11.16 16.91
N PHE A 415 -18.99 11.37 17.83
CA PHE A 415 -19.31 11.35 19.26
C PHE A 415 -19.67 12.74 19.78
N PHE A 416 -19.30 13.79 19.04
CA PHE A 416 -19.62 15.17 19.41
C PHE A 416 -21.14 15.39 19.47
N ALA A 417 -21.62 15.89 20.59
CA ALA A 417 -23.03 16.26 20.79
C ALA A 417 -23.13 17.60 21.53
N SER A 418 -23.93 18.49 20.98
CA SER A 418 -24.24 19.79 21.61
C SER A 418 -25.57 19.80 22.36
N ASN A 419 -26.27 18.66 22.34
CA ASN A 419 -27.60 18.47 22.94
C ASN A 419 -27.57 17.44 24.10
N TYR A 420 -26.41 17.25 24.73
CA TYR A 420 -26.27 16.32 25.85
C TYR A 420 -27.06 16.82 27.07
N PRO A 421 -27.94 15.99 27.66
CA PRO A 421 -28.76 16.41 28.80
C PRO A 421 -27.87 16.64 30.03
N GLN A 422 -28.01 17.82 30.61
CA GLN A 422 -27.25 18.25 31.77
C GLN A 422 -28.19 18.98 32.76
N TYR A 423 -27.79 19.03 34.02
CA TYR A 423 -28.41 19.85 35.06
C TYR A 423 -27.43 20.91 35.50
N GLU A 424 -27.85 22.16 35.42
CA GLU A 424 -27.13 23.30 35.98
C GLU A 424 -27.52 23.45 37.44
N ILE A 425 -26.51 23.48 38.31
CA ILE A 425 -26.69 23.76 39.71
C ILE A 425 -26.67 25.26 39.89
N VAL A 426 -27.82 25.85 40.22
CA VAL A 426 -27.94 27.27 40.49
C VAL A 426 -27.98 27.46 42.00
N ILE A 427 -26.94 28.08 42.58
CA ILE A 427 -26.84 28.39 43.98
C ILE A 427 -27.27 29.85 44.18
N ASP A 428 -28.25 30.07 45.10
CA ASP A 428 -28.54 31.40 45.57
C ASP A 428 -27.50 31.80 46.61
N ASN A 429 -26.51 32.57 46.18
CA ASN A 429 -25.39 33.00 46.99
C ASN A 429 -25.83 33.82 48.22
N ALA A 430 -26.87 34.65 48.07
CA ALA A 430 -27.38 35.49 49.15
C ALA A 430 -28.02 34.64 50.24
N VAL A 431 -28.85 33.67 49.87
CA VAL A 431 -29.49 32.75 50.82
C VAL A 431 -28.45 31.81 51.43
N ALA A 432 -27.48 31.32 50.70
CA ALA A 432 -26.40 30.49 51.23
C ALA A 432 -25.58 31.22 52.30
N MET A 433 -25.19 32.45 52.03
CA MET A 433 -24.46 33.30 52.96
C MET A 433 -25.30 33.62 54.17
N GLN A 434 -26.60 33.91 54.03
CA GLN A 434 -27.50 34.18 55.19
C GLN A 434 -27.62 32.97 56.12
N LYS A 435 -27.53 31.74 55.53
CA LYS A 435 -27.52 30.48 56.29
C LYS A 435 -26.12 30.10 56.81
N GLY A 436 -25.12 30.95 56.63
CA GLY A 436 -23.75 30.69 57.05
C GLY A 436 -23.06 29.57 56.26
N VAL A 437 -23.51 29.31 55.05
CA VAL A 437 -22.93 28.27 54.19
C VAL A 437 -21.88 28.91 53.29
N SER A 438 -20.64 28.44 53.40
CA SER A 438 -19.57 28.76 52.45
C SER A 438 -19.87 28.13 51.09
N ILE A 439 -19.90 28.93 50.01
CA ILE A 439 -20.13 28.47 48.66
C ILE A 439 -19.07 27.45 48.23
N PHE A 440 -17.80 27.69 48.64
CA PHE A 440 -16.70 26.75 48.39
C PHE A 440 -16.98 25.39 49.03
N ASN A 441 -17.36 25.36 50.32
CA ASN A 441 -17.67 24.11 51.02
C ASN A 441 -18.88 23.40 50.42
N ALA A 442 -19.88 24.15 49.98
CA ALA A 442 -21.05 23.59 49.29
C ALA A 442 -20.64 22.91 47.98
N LEU A 443 -19.89 23.57 47.11
CA LEU A 443 -19.46 23.02 45.85
C LEU A 443 -18.48 21.83 46.02
N ASP A 444 -17.56 21.92 46.99
CA ASP A 444 -16.62 20.83 47.30
C ASP A 444 -17.34 19.58 47.82
N THR A 445 -18.33 19.77 48.71
CA THR A 445 -19.15 18.67 49.20
C THR A 445 -19.94 17.99 48.09
N LEU A 446 -20.58 18.75 47.17
CA LEU A 446 -21.28 18.20 46.03
C LEU A 446 -20.32 17.49 45.10
N SER A 447 -19.17 18.11 44.78
CA SER A 447 -18.12 17.50 43.93
C SER A 447 -17.66 16.16 44.52
N THR A 448 -17.44 16.10 45.84
CA THR A 448 -17.03 14.86 46.51
C THR A 448 -18.13 13.81 46.50
N LEU A 449 -19.37 14.16 46.83
CA LEU A 449 -20.46 13.20 46.95
C LEU A 449 -20.97 12.68 45.60
N VAL A 450 -21.07 13.55 44.62
CA VAL A 450 -21.61 13.20 43.26
C VAL A 450 -20.50 12.76 42.31
N GLY A 451 -19.42 13.55 42.22
CA GLY A 451 -18.33 13.38 41.27
C GLY A 451 -17.23 12.41 41.73
N SER A 452 -17.10 12.21 43.03
CA SER A 452 -15.97 11.56 43.71
C SER A 452 -14.70 12.41 43.82
N THR A 453 -13.98 12.25 44.92
CA THR A 453 -12.68 12.88 45.11
C THR A 453 -11.62 11.83 45.43
N TRP A 454 -10.50 11.91 44.79
CA TRP A 454 -9.34 11.10 45.13
C TRP A 454 -8.62 11.73 46.33
N GLN A 455 -8.79 11.11 47.49
CA GLN A 455 -8.22 11.65 48.74
C GLN A 455 -6.79 11.19 48.99
N GLN A 456 -6.52 9.91 48.82
CA GLN A 456 -5.23 9.31 49.07
C GLN A 456 -5.03 8.04 48.24
N GLY A 457 -3.83 7.46 48.32
CA GLY A 457 -3.51 6.17 47.77
C GLY A 457 -2.55 5.40 48.65
N PHE A 458 -2.48 4.11 48.46
CA PHE A 458 -1.53 3.23 49.15
C PHE A 458 -0.96 2.20 48.17
N VAL A 459 0.26 1.75 48.48
CA VAL A 459 0.92 0.69 47.71
C VAL A 459 0.67 -0.64 48.44
N ARG A 460 0.16 -1.65 47.68
CA ARG A 460 0.01 -3.04 48.13
C ARG A 460 0.26 -3.96 46.97
N PHE A 461 0.95 -5.06 47.21
CA PHE A 461 1.32 -6.04 46.17
C PHE A 461 2.07 -5.41 44.99
N GLY A 462 2.90 -4.39 45.20
CA GLY A 462 3.62 -3.69 44.14
C GLY A 462 2.78 -2.76 43.27
N GLN A 463 1.49 -2.58 43.57
CA GLN A 463 0.60 -1.68 42.84
C GLN A 463 0.12 -0.52 43.74
N PHE A 464 -0.12 0.63 43.10
CA PHE A 464 -0.67 1.80 43.75
C PHE A 464 -2.20 1.80 43.65
N TYR A 465 -2.88 1.80 44.82
CA TYR A 465 -4.33 1.83 44.92
C TYR A 465 -4.80 3.22 45.32
N LYS A 466 -5.68 3.78 44.49
CA LYS A 466 -6.31 5.09 44.78
C LYS A 466 -7.53 4.89 45.66
N VAL A 467 -7.67 5.76 46.66
CA VAL A 467 -8.86 5.79 47.56
C VAL A 467 -9.76 6.93 47.12
N PHE A 468 -10.94 6.59 46.62
CA PHE A 468 -11.98 7.53 46.23
C PHE A 468 -13.06 7.60 47.29
N VAL A 469 -13.55 8.84 47.58
CA VAL A 469 -14.70 9.09 48.43
C VAL A 469 -15.86 9.57 47.58
N GLN A 470 -17.01 8.92 47.71
CA GLN A 470 -18.22 9.19 46.93
C GLN A 470 -19.47 8.76 47.71
N ALA A 471 -20.61 9.40 47.47
CA ALA A 471 -21.89 8.93 47.98
C ALA A 471 -22.27 7.57 47.41
N LYS A 472 -22.94 6.73 48.18
CA LYS A 472 -23.49 5.47 47.65
C LYS A 472 -24.48 5.76 46.51
N PRO A 473 -24.59 4.86 45.47
CA PRO A 473 -25.46 5.08 44.32
C PRO A 473 -26.92 5.43 44.66
N GLN A 474 -27.46 4.86 45.71
CA GLN A 474 -28.84 5.12 46.18
C GLN A 474 -29.11 6.57 46.60
N PHE A 475 -28.07 7.36 46.88
CA PHE A 475 -28.17 8.77 47.30
C PHE A 475 -27.78 9.77 46.21
N ARG A 476 -27.53 9.31 44.99
CA ARG A 476 -27.16 10.13 43.84
C ARG A 476 -27.72 9.57 42.53
N ARG A 477 -28.86 8.83 42.62
CA ARG A 477 -29.46 8.15 41.45
C ARG A 477 -30.30 9.11 40.61
N TYR A 478 -31.02 10.00 41.29
CA TYR A 478 -31.92 10.95 40.67
C TYR A 478 -31.47 12.38 40.96
N PRO A 479 -31.80 13.37 40.09
CA PRO A 479 -31.48 14.77 40.31
C PRO A 479 -32.03 15.27 41.68
N GLU A 480 -33.21 14.77 42.05
CA GLU A 480 -33.89 15.12 43.31
C GLU A 480 -33.15 14.62 44.56
N ASP A 481 -32.29 13.63 44.45
CA ASP A 481 -31.46 13.15 45.55
C ASP A 481 -30.46 14.23 46.05
N LEU A 482 -30.05 15.15 45.11
CA LEU A 482 -29.15 16.26 45.47
C LEU A 482 -29.78 17.26 46.44
N GLU A 483 -31.10 17.40 46.41
CA GLU A 483 -31.83 18.28 47.33
C GLU A 483 -31.79 17.75 48.77
N ASN A 484 -31.60 16.45 48.96
CA ASN A 484 -31.53 15.77 50.24
C ASN A 484 -30.09 15.66 50.79
N ILE A 485 -29.11 16.23 50.11
CA ILE A 485 -27.75 16.34 50.65
C ILE A 485 -27.64 17.52 51.58
N PHE A 486 -26.75 17.44 52.56
CA PHE A 486 -26.52 18.48 53.56
C PHE A 486 -25.09 18.98 53.52
N VAL A 487 -24.89 20.25 53.77
CA VAL A 487 -23.57 20.87 53.98
C VAL A 487 -23.50 21.50 55.35
N LYS A 488 -22.32 21.44 55.98
CA LYS A 488 -22.09 22.04 57.27
C LYS A 488 -21.86 23.55 57.15
N ASN A 489 -22.62 24.35 57.92
CA ASN A 489 -22.44 25.79 57.97
C ASN A 489 -21.34 26.19 58.98
N ASP A 490 -21.02 27.50 59.11
CA ASP A 490 -20.01 28.05 59.98
C ASP A 490 -20.36 27.85 61.44
N ARG A 491 -21.64 27.58 61.79
CA ARG A 491 -22.14 27.30 63.13
C ARG A 491 -22.07 25.81 63.51
N GLY A 492 -21.68 24.96 62.53
CA GLY A 492 -21.65 23.52 62.75
C GLY A 492 -22.97 22.80 62.46
N GLU A 493 -23.99 23.49 61.97
CA GLU A 493 -25.34 22.95 61.67
C GLU A 493 -25.34 22.39 60.27
N MET A 494 -26.14 21.34 60.01
CA MET A 494 -26.32 20.71 58.69
C MET A 494 -27.47 21.39 57.93
N VAL A 495 -27.14 22.08 56.85
CA VAL A 495 -28.07 22.82 56.01
C VAL A 495 -28.37 22.03 54.73
N PRO A 496 -29.66 21.74 54.42
CA PRO A 496 -29.99 21.03 53.20
C PRO A 496 -29.79 21.92 51.97
N TYR A 497 -29.29 21.32 50.85
CA TYR A 497 -29.08 22.04 49.59
C TYR A 497 -30.38 22.59 49.00
N SER A 498 -31.51 21.91 49.17
CA SER A 498 -32.84 22.38 48.71
C SER A 498 -33.20 23.78 49.22
N SER A 499 -32.56 24.25 50.30
CA SER A 499 -32.84 25.55 50.91
C SER A 499 -32.14 26.75 50.24
N PHE A 500 -31.12 26.53 49.40
CA PHE A 500 -30.34 27.57 48.72
C PHE A 500 -29.86 27.17 47.30
N MET A 501 -30.26 25.99 46.81
CA MET A 501 -29.89 25.47 45.51
C MET A 501 -31.13 25.08 44.72
N THR A 502 -31.10 25.30 43.42
CA THR A 502 -32.10 24.79 42.46
C THR A 502 -31.40 24.09 41.27
N LEU A 503 -32.04 23.09 40.74
CA LEU A 503 -31.57 22.37 39.58
C LEU A 503 -32.32 22.84 38.33
N LYS A 504 -31.56 23.29 37.31
CA LYS A 504 -32.12 23.72 36.06
C LYS A 504 -31.69 22.74 34.95
N LYS A 505 -32.67 22.10 34.32
CA LYS A 505 -32.41 21.22 33.20
C LYS A 505 -31.98 22.03 31.98
N GLN A 506 -30.86 21.68 31.40
CA GLN A 506 -30.33 22.29 30.16
C GLN A 506 -29.72 21.26 29.24
N GLN A 507 -29.42 21.70 28.02
CA GLN A 507 -28.62 20.94 27.06
C GLN A 507 -27.22 21.55 27.04
N GLY A 508 -26.22 20.70 27.05
CA GLY A 508 -24.81 21.11 27.00
C GLY A 508 -24.00 20.23 26.06
N LEU A 509 -22.71 20.33 26.19
CA LEU A 509 -21.74 19.55 25.43
C LEU A 509 -21.40 18.28 26.19
N ASN A 510 -21.22 17.17 25.42
CA ASN A 510 -20.61 15.97 25.98
C ASN A 510 -19.09 16.11 26.11
N GLU A 511 -18.46 16.76 25.11
CA GLU A 511 -17.01 17.00 25.09
C GLU A 511 -16.68 18.29 24.32
N ILE A 512 -15.50 18.81 24.55
CA ILE A 512 -14.96 19.97 23.84
C ILE A 512 -13.63 19.56 23.21
N ASN A 513 -13.63 19.44 21.89
CA ASN A 513 -12.43 19.14 21.12
C ASN A 513 -11.99 20.36 20.32
N ARG A 514 -10.67 20.57 20.26
CA ARG A 514 -10.05 21.58 19.41
C ARG A 514 -9.04 20.94 18.46
N TYR A 515 -9.04 21.43 17.25
CA TYR A 515 -8.07 21.05 16.22
C TYR A 515 -7.38 22.32 15.70
N ASN A 516 -6.07 22.39 15.84
CA ASN A 516 -5.31 23.62 15.56
C ASN A 516 -5.90 24.85 16.29
N LEU A 517 -6.29 24.66 17.56
CA LEU A 517 -6.93 25.63 18.45
C LEU A 517 -8.38 26.04 18.09
N TYR A 518 -8.91 25.65 16.93
CA TYR A 518 -10.30 25.89 16.56
C TYR A 518 -11.23 24.86 17.21
N PRO A 519 -12.42 25.26 17.71
CA PRO A 519 -13.46 24.30 18.10
C PRO A 519 -13.76 23.36 16.96
N SER A 520 -13.90 22.07 17.24
CA SER A 520 -14.05 21.06 16.19
C SER A 520 -14.97 19.92 16.60
N ALA A 521 -15.68 19.36 15.61
CA ALA A 521 -16.41 18.11 15.70
C ALA A 521 -15.76 17.07 14.78
N ALA A 522 -15.35 15.93 15.37
CA ALA A 522 -14.75 14.82 14.62
C ALA A 522 -15.83 13.97 13.95
N ILE A 523 -15.61 13.60 12.70
CA ILE A 523 -16.47 12.71 11.92
C ILE A 523 -15.59 11.60 11.35
N GLN A 524 -16.00 10.37 11.57
CA GLN A 524 -15.41 9.18 11.00
C GLN A 524 -16.40 8.53 10.04
N GLY A 525 -15.88 7.82 9.06
CA GLY A 525 -16.69 7.05 8.12
C GLY A 525 -15.80 6.22 7.20
N ALA A 526 -16.43 5.45 6.34
CA ALA A 526 -15.73 4.61 5.38
C ALA A 526 -16.25 4.84 3.95
N PRO A 527 -15.44 4.59 2.91
CA PRO A 527 -15.92 4.50 1.54
C PRO A 527 -16.98 3.38 1.45
N ALA A 528 -18.05 3.63 0.71
CA ALA A 528 -19.07 2.62 0.44
C ALA A 528 -18.49 1.51 -0.49
N ALA A 529 -19.13 0.34 -0.49
CA ALA A 529 -18.73 -0.75 -1.36
C ALA A 529 -18.70 -0.32 -2.84
N GLY A 530 -17.59 -0.59 -3.52
CA GLY A 530 -17.36 -0.19 -4.92
C GLY A 530 -16.83 1.22 -5.12
N TYR A 531 -16.62 2.00 -4.06
CA TYR A 531 -15.99 3.32 -4.11
C TYR A 531 -14.62 3.34 -3.44
N SER A 532 -13.76 4.21 -3.91
CA SER A 532 -12.40 4.42 -3.36
C SER A 532 -12.39 5.50 -2.28
N SER A 533 -11.31 5.54 -1.50
CA SER A 533 -11.06 6.60 -0.51
C SER A 533 -10.98 7.98 -1.16
N GLY A 534 -10.39 8.10 -2.34
CA GLY A 534 -10.31 9.37 -3.08
C GLY A 534 -11.67 9.88 -3.55
N GLU A 535 -12.59 8.99 -3.98
CA GLU A 535 -13.96 9.36 -4.32
C GLU A 535 -14.75 9.81 -3.09
N ALA A 536 -14.57 9.14 -1.96
CA ALA A 536 -15.17 9.55 -0.69
C ALA A 536 -14.69 10.94 -0.26
N ILE A 537 -13.38 11.21 -0.30
CA ILE A 537 -12.79 12.53 0.02
C ILE A 537 -13.36 13.61 -0.87
N LYS A 538 -13.48 13.35 -2.18
CA LYS A 538 -14.06 14.28 -3.14
C LYS A 538 -15.51 14.59 -2.81
N ALA A 539 -16.33 13.57 -2.54
CA ALA A 539 -17.72 13.71 -2.12
C ALA A 539 -17.85 14.55 -0.84
N ILE A 540 -16.98 14.31 0.16
CA ILE A 540 -16.93 15.08 1.40
C ILE A 540 -16.63 16.56 1.12
N GLN A 541 -15.66 16.85 0.26
CA GLN A 541 -15.31 18.23 -0.13
C GLN A 541 -16.45 18.93 -0.87
N GLU A 542 -17.13 18.26 -1.78
CA GLU A 542 -18.28 18.78 -2.51
C GLU A 542 -19.43 19.13 -1.55
N VAL A 543 -19.82 18.19 -0.67
CA VAL A 543 -20.88 18.41 0.31
C VAL A 543 -20.51 19.51 1.30
N ALA A 544 -19.24 19.61 1.71
CA ALA A 544 -18.80 20.68 2.60
C ALA A 544 -18.93 22.07 1.95
N ALA A 545 -18.58 22.18 0.67
CA ALA A 545 -18.72 23.44 -0.07
C ALA A 545 -20.20 23.90 -0.20
N GLU A 546 -21.13 22.94 -0.24
CA GLU A 546 -22.56 23.23 -0.38
C GLU A 546 -23.28 23.49 0.97
N THR A 547 -22.84 22.83 2.05
CA THR A 547 -23.61 22.75 3.31
C THR A 547 -23.01 23.51 4.48
N LEU A 548 -21.69 23.70 4.52
CA LEU A 548 -21.05 24.37 5.63
C LEU A 548 -21.23 25.89 5.53
N PRO A 549 -21.67 26.55 6.63
CA PRO A 549 -21.81 28.00 6.66
C PRO A 549 -20.47 28.74 6.48
N PRO A 550 -20.49 30.02 6.09
CA PRO A 550 -19.28 30.86 6.08
C PRO A 550 -18.57 30.85 7.45
N GLY A 551 -17.26 30.73 7.45
CA GLY A 551 -16.43 30.62 8.65
C GLY A 551 -16.25 29.20 9.17
N TYR A 552 -16.91 28.21 8.59
CA TYR A 552 -16.66 26.79 8.86
C TYR A 552 -15.76 26.19 7.77
N SER A 553 -14.95 25.22 8.13
CA SER A 553 -14.06 24.54 7.19
C SER A 553 -13.80 23.09 7.59
N LEU A 554 -13.27 22.29 6.66
CA LEU A 554 -12.81 20.94 6.97
C LEU A 554 -11.38 20.93 7.49
N GLY A 555 -11.12 20.10 8.49
CA GLY A 555 -9.81 19.66 8.91
C GLY A 555 -9.67 18.16 8.64
N TRP A 556 -8.61 17.76 7.98
CA TRP A 556 -8.33 16.35 7.71
C TRP A 556 -7.39 15.77 8.75
N GLU A 557 -7.59 14.51 9.13
CA GLU A 557 -6.76 13.81 10.10
C GLU A 557 -6.23 12.50 9.54
N ALA A 558 -5.22 11.97 10.21
CA ALA A 558 -4.64 10.67 9.93
C ALA A 558 -4.23 10.50 8.45
N LEU A 559 -4.48 9.35 7.85
CA LEU A 559 -4.20 9.09 6.42
C LEU A 559 -4.99 10.02 5.49
N SER A 560 -6.20 10.43 5.88
CA SER A 560 -7.02 11.35 5.08
C SER A 560 -6.38 12.72 4.89
N TYR A 561 -5.56 13.16 5.86
CA TYR A 561 -4.79 14.41 5.72
C TYR A 561 -3.77 14.33 4.59
N ASP A 562 -3.05 13.23 4.52
CA ASP A 562 -2.07 13.01 3.46
C ASP A 562 -2.74 12.84 2.09
N GLU A 563 -3.84 12.08 2.03
CA GLU A 563 -4.58 11.82 0.80
C GLU A 563 -5.22 13.10 0.25
N ALA A 564 -5.91 13.88 1.09
CA ALA A 564 -6.57 15.12 0.68
C ALA A 564 -5.59 16.22 0.25
N ARG A 565 -4.39 16.27 0.82
CA ARG A 565 -3.37 17.29 0.51
C ARG A 565 -2.49 16.96 -0.68
N LYS A 566 -2.14 15.69 -0.85
CA LYS A 566 -1.11 15.30 -1.83
C LYS A 566 -1.61 15.24 -3.27
N GLY A 567 -2.92 15.23 -3.48
CA GLY A 567 -3.51 15.28 -4.82
C GLY A 567 -2.81 14.33 -5.82
N ASN A 568 -2.47 14.84 -7.00
CA ASN A 568 -1.83 14.07 -8.08
C ASN A 568 -0.31 13.90 -7.92
N LEU A 569 0.21 13.74 -6.69
CA LEU A 569 1.65 13.59 -6.45
C LEU A 569 2.26 12.43 -7.26
N ALA A 570 1.49 11.36 -7.47
CA ALA A 570 1.91 10.21 -8.26
C ALA A 570 2.28 10.57 -9.71
N ILE A 571 1.57 11.52 -10.32
CA ILE A 571 1.86 11.98 -11.69
C ILE A 571 3.22 12.67 -11.74
N TYR A 572 3.51 13.54 -10.76
CA TYR A 572 4.80 14.23 -10.69
C TYR A 572 5.96 13.25 -10.50
N ILE A 573 5.77 12.22 -9.64
CA ILE A 573 6.77 11.18 -9.42
C ILE A 573 7.06 10.44 -10.71
N PHE A 574 6.00 9.98 -11.37
CA PHE A 574 6.13 9.24 -12.62
C PHE A 574 6.84 10.08 -13.67
N LEU A 575 6.51 11.36 -13.78
CA LEU A 575 7.17 12.29 -14.71
C LEU A 575 8.67 12.47 -14.38
N ILE A 576 9.02 12.62 -13.10
CA ILE A 576 10.42 12.72 -12.66
C ILE A 576 11.17 11.43 -12.99
N VAL A 577 10.58 10.27 -12.73
CA VAL A 577 11.18 8.97 -13.07
C VAL A 577 11.43 8.87 -14.57
N VAL A 578 10.45 9.21 -15.41
CA VAL A 578 10.60 9.17 -16.88
C VAL A 578 11.69 10.14 -17.37
N VAL A 579 11.74 11.37 -16.82
CA VAL A 579 12.80 12.33 -17.15
C VAL A 579 14.17 11.79 -16.73
N PHE A 580 14.28 11.22 -15.55
CA PHE A 580 15.55 10.68 -15.05
C PHE A 580 16.04 9.52 -15.91
N VAL A 581 15.16 8.59 -16.25
CA VAL A 581 15.44 7.48 -17.19
C VAL A 581 15.85 8.02 -18.56
N TYR A 582 15.15 9.04 -19.07
CA TYR A 582 15.50 9.67 -20.33
C TYR A 582 16.93 10.24 -20.32
N LEU A 583 17.32 10.94 -19.26
CA LEU A 583 18.67 11.49 -19.14
C LEU A 583 19.76 10.42 -19.08
N VAL A 584 19.50 9.30 -18.37
CA VAL A 584 20.43 8.16 -18.33
C VAL A 584 20.57 7.53 -19.71
N LEU A 585 19.47 7.36 -20.44
CA LEU A 585 19.47 6.83 -21.82
C LEU A 585 20.17 7.79 -22.80
N VAL A 586 20.02 9.10 -22.63
CA VAL A 586 20.77 10.10 -23.43
C VAL A 586 22.27 9.93 -23.26
N GLY A 587 22.73 9.73 -22.02
CA GLY A 587 24.14 9.44 -21.74
C GLY A 587 24.60 8.11 -22.37
N GLN A 588 23.75 7.07 -22.35
CA GLN A 588 24.09 5.77 -22.91
C GLN A 588 24.18 5.78 -24.46
N TYR A 589 23.20 6.41 -25.12
CA TYR A 589 23.13 6.41 -26.59
C TYR A 589 23.85 7.58 -27.26
N GLU A 590 24.43 8.48 -26.49
CA GLU A 590 25.04 9.71 -27.00
C GLU A 590 24.10 10.47 -27.97
N SER A 591 22.81 10.39 -27.73
CA SER A 591 21.76 10.94 -28.60
C SER A 591 20.55 11.39 -27.77
N PHE A 592 20.02 12.59 -28.06
CA PHE A 592 18.75 13.05 -27.49
C PHE A 592 17.51 12.44 -28.15
N ILE A 593 17.65 11.84 -29.34
CA ILE A 593 16.51 11.37 -30.15
C ILE A 593 16.25 9.89 -29.95
N LEU A 594 17.28 9.05 -29.88
CA LEU A 594 17.14 7.60 -29.74
C LEU A 594 16.41 7.15 -28.47
N PRO A 595 16.64 7.78 -27.30
CA PRO A 595 15.89 7.43 -26.08
C PRO A 595 14.39 7.57 -26.19
N LEU A 596 13.88 8.43 -27.07
CA LEU A 596 12.44 8.59 -27.28
C LEU A 596 11.79 7.32 -27.82
N ALA A 597 12.52 6.49 -28.56
CA ALA A 597 12.01 5.18 -29.00
C ALA A 597 11.72 4.24 -27.83
N VAL A 598 12.52 4.30 -26.78
CA VAL A 598 12.32 3.52 -25.54
C VAL A 598 11.15 4.08 -24.73
N ILE A 599 11.15 5.38 -24.46
CA ILE A 599 10.16 6.01 -23.59
C ILE A 599 8.74 5.96 -24.19
N LEU A 600 8.60 6.20 -25.49
CA LEU A 600 7.31 6.15 -26.16
C LEU A 600 6.76 4.73 -26.33
N SER A 601 7.50 3.70 -25.97
CA SER A 601 6.98 2.33 -25.89
C SER A 601 6.25 2.05 -24.56
N LEU A 602 6.50 2.82 -23.49
CA LEU A 602 5.95 2.61 -22.16
C LEU A 602 4.42 2.72 -22.07
N PRO A 603 3.72 3.61 -22.80
CA PRO A 603 2.27 3.71 -22.75
C PRO A 603 1.52 2.40 -22.98
N VAL A 604 2.05 1.50 -23.79
CA VAL A 604 1.42 0.19 -24.05
C VAL A 604 1.31 -0.63 -22.76
N GLY A 605 2.37 -0.65 -21.97
CA GLY A 605 2.36 -1.37 -20.69
C GLY A 605 1.53 -0.69 -19.63
N ILE A 606 1.56 0.65 -19.55
CA ILE A 606 0.74 1.41 -18.62
C ILE A 606 -0.74 1.15 -18.88
N PHE A 607 -1.16 1.15 -20.15
CA PHE A 607 -2.51 0.78 -20.54
C PHE A 607 -2.86 -0.64 -20.07
N GLY A 608 -1.94 -1.60 -20.26
CA GLY A 608 -2.10 -2.97 -19.79
C GLY A 608 -2.35 -3.06 -18.28
N SER A 609 -1.58 -2.31 -17.50
CA SER A 609 -1.76 -2.25 -16.05
C SER A 609 -3.14 -1.74 -15.66
N PHE A 610 -3.58 -0.62 -16.22
CA PHE A 610 -4.88 -0.02 -15.91
C PHE A 610 -6.05 -0.90 -16.34
N LEU A 611 -5.95 -1.52 -17.52
CA LEU A 611 -6.95 -2.45 -18.02
C LEU A 611 -7.13 -3.66 -17.10
N PHE A 612 -6.02 -4.24 -16.62
CA PHE A 612 -6.07 -5.40 -15.73
C PHE A 612 -6.54 -5.03 -14.32
N LEU A 613 -6.15 -3.86 -13.79
CA LEU A 613 -6.69 -3.34 -12.52
C LEU A 613 -8.21 -3.18 -12.62
N GLN A 614 -8.72 -2.57 -13.68
CA GLN A 614 -10.16 -2.39 -13.91
C GLN A 614 -10.87 -3.74 -14.03
N ALA A 615 -10.31 -4.69 -14.78
CA ALA A 615 -10.89 -6.03 -14.94
C ALA A 615 -10.96 -6.83 -13.64
N MET A 616 -10.03 -6.60 -12.72
CA MET A 616 -10.00 -7.24 -11.40
C MET A 616 -10.73 -6.45 -10.30
N GLY A 617 -11.33 -5.29 -10.64
CA GLY A 617 -12.02 -4.43 -9.67
C GLY A 617 -11.08 -3.82 -8.62
N LEU A 618 -9.83 -3.58 -8.97
CA LEU A 618 -8.81 -2.99 -8.10
C LEU A 618 -8.68 -1.49 -8.38
N SER A 619 -8.22 -0.73 -7.37
CA SER A 619 -8.01 0.71 -7.47
C SER A 619 -6.58 1.06 -7.90
N ASN A 620 -6.40 2.27 -8.43
CA ASN A 620 -5.08 2.86 -8.63
C ASN A 620 -4.61 3.49 -7.31
N ASP A 621 -4.08 2.65 -6.44
CA ASP A 621 -3.54 2.99 -5.12
C ASP A 621 -2.00 3.06 -5.12
N VAL A 622 -1.41 3.26 -3.95
CA VAL A 622 0.06 3.31 -3.78
C VAL A 622 0.73 2.03 -4.29
N TYR A 623 0.12 0.86 -4.10
CA TYR A 623 0.67 -0.41 -4.56
C TYR A 623 0.64 -0.52 -6.09
N ALA A 624 -0.44 -0.06 -6.73
CA ALA A 624 -0.51 0.03 -8.19
C ALA A 624 0.57 0.98 -8.75
N GLN A 625 0.75 2.12 -8.12
CA GLN A 625 1.75 3.12 -8.52
C GLN A 625 3.19 2.59 -8.39
N ILE A 626 3.48 1.83 -7.33
CA ILE A 626 4.75 1.11 -7.15
C ILE A 626 4.96 0.12 -8.31
N GLY A 627 3.93 -0.66 -8.65
CA GLY A 627 3.96 -1.56 -9.81
C GLY A 627 4.21 -0.85 -11.14
N LEU A 628 3.60 0.33 -11.34
CA LEU A 628 3.83 1.15 -12.55
C LEU A 628 5.28 1.68 -12.62
N VAL A 629 5.84 2.16 -11.53
CA VAL A 629 7.24 2.61 -11.48
C VAL A 629 8.18 1.47 -11.87
N MET A 630 7.95 0.28 -11.31
CA MET A 630 8.75 -0.90 -11.65
C MET A 630 8.63 -1.26 -13.15
N LEU A 631 7.43 -1.16 -13.71
CA LEU A 631 7.20 -1.45 -15.14
C LEU A 631 7.97 -0.52 -16.07
N VAL A 632 8.18 0.76 -15.70
CA VAL A 632 9.02 1.67 -16.48
C VAL A 632 10.40 1.07 -16.68
N GLY A 633 10.99 0.50 -15.63
CA GLY A 633 12.28 -0.19 -15.72
C GLY A 633 12.23 -1.44 -16.60
N LEU A 634 11.27 -2.34 -16.32
CA LEU A 634 11.19 -3.64 -17.00
C LEU A 634 10.88 -3.53 -18.50
N LEU A 635 9.90 -2.69 -18.85
CA LEU A 635 9.56 -2.44 -20.25
C LEU A 635 10.67 -1.67 -20.95
N GLY A 636 11.28 -0.71 -20.23
CA GLY A 636 12.45 0.01 -20.68
C GLY A 636 13.59 -0.94 -21.04
N LYS A 637 13.88 -1.95 -20.21
CA LYS A 637 14.89 -2.97 -20.48
C LYS A 637 14.66 -3.72 -21.79
N ASN A 638 13.41 -4.17 -22.01
CA ASN A 638 13.07 -4.85 -23.25
C ASN A 638 13.27 -3.96 -24.50
N ALA A 639 12.88 -2.69 -24.37
CA ALA A 639 13.07 -1.71 -25.43
C ALA A 639 14.55 -1.38 -25.66
N ILE A 640 15.32 -1.20 -24.59
CA ILE A 640 16.77 -0.95 -24.64
C ILE A 640 17.48 -2.07 -25.38
N LEU A 641 17.19 -3.34 -25.05
CA LEU A 641 17.80 -4.49 -25.70
C LEU A 641 17.55 -4.54 -27.22
N ILE A 642 16.33 -4.24 -27.67
CA ILE A 642 15.99 -4.20 -29.09
C ILE A 642 16.73 -3.05 -29.78
N VAL A 643 16.72 -1.85 -29.16
CA VAL A 643 17.35 -0.65 -29.72
C VAL A 643 18.86 -0.79 -29.78
N GLU A 644 19.50 -1.32 -28.73
CA GLU A 644 20.95 -1.55 -28.67
C GLU A 644 21.43 -2.48 -29.79
N PHE A 645 20.75 -3.62 -29.98
CA PHE A 645 21.08 -4.53 -31.06
C PHE A 645 20.84 -3.92 -32.45
N ALA A 646 19.81 -3.09 -32.59
CA ALA A 646 19.57 -2.39 -33.85
C ALA A 646 20.65 -1.32 -34.10
N VAL A 647 21.12 -0.62 -33.08
CA VAL A 647 22.24 0.33 -33.17
C VAL A 647 23.53 -0.39 -33.53
N GLN A 648 23.85 -1.51 -32.88
CA GLN A 648 25.01 -2.34 -33.23
C GLN A 648 25.01 -2.78 -34.67
N ARG A 649 23.88 -3.29 -35.17
CA ARG A 649 23.75 -3.68 -36.61
C ARG A 649 23.90 -2.47 -37.53
N ARG A 650 23.44 -1.29 -37.12
CA ARG A 650 23.63 -0.06 -37.88
C ARG A 650 25.10 0.31 -38.01
N HIS A 651 25.90 0.18 -36.92
CA HIS A 651 27.35 0.39 -36.95
C HIS A 651 28.08 -0.60 -37.85
N GLU A 652 27.55 -1.82 -38.03
CA GLU A 652 28.07 -2.82 -38.98
C GLU A 652 27.70 -2.50 -40.45
N GLY A 653 27.05 -1.34 -40.71
CA GLY A 653 26.71 -0.88 -42.09
C GLY A 653 25.36 -1.35 -42.62
N VAL A 654 24.53 -2.03 -41.79
CA VAL A 654 23.20 -2.49 -42.19
C VAL A 654 22.24 -1.29 -42.26
N SER A 655 21.28 -1.30 -43.20
CA SER A 655 20.27 -0.24 -43.33
C SER A 655 19.42 -0.12 -42.03
N ILE A 656 18.99 1.10 -41.66
CA ILE A 656 18.17 1.35 -40.45
C ILE A 656 16.93 0.44 -40.40
N GLN A 657 16.27 0.24 -41.55
CA GLN A 657 15.10 -0.63 -41.65
C GLN A 657 15.45 -2.08 -41.33
N GLN A 658 16.53 -2.58 -41.89
CA GLN A 658 16.96 -3.96 -41.68
C GLN A 658 17.53 -4.16 -40.28
N ALA A 659 18.26 -3.19 -39.76
CA ALA A 659 18.75 -3.15 -38.39
C ALA A 659 17.59 -3.23 -37.37
N ALA A 660 16.50 -2.49 -37.59
CA ALA A 660 15.30 -2.55 -36.75
C ALA A 660 14.64 -3.96 -36.76
N ILE A 661 14.55 -4.58 -37.94
CA ILE A 661 13.96 -5.91 -38.08
C ILE A 661 14.84 -6.99 -37.45
N GLU A 662 16.14 -6.94 -37.67
CA GLU A 662 17.11 -7.90 -37.16
C GLU A 662 17.22 -7.78 -35.61
N GLY A 663 17.31 -6.55 -35.07
CA GLY A 663 17.30 -6.31 -33.62
C GLY A 663 16.07 -6.88 -32.97
N GLY A 664 14.88 -6.63 -33.52
CA GLY A 664 13.64 -7.20 -33.00
C GLY A 664 13.61 -8.75 -33.11
N LYS A 665 14.01 -9.32 -34.23
CA LYS A 665 14.00 -10.77 -34.44
C LYS A 665 14.96 -11.51 -33.51
N LEU A 666 16.19 -11.03 -33.36
CA LEU A 666 17.22 -11.66 -32.53
C LEU A 666 16.84 -11.65 -31.06
N ARG A 667 16.18 -10.60 -30.60
CA ARG A 667 15.79 -10.45 -29.20
C ARG A 667 14.41 -10.95 -28.87
N PHE A 668 13.61 -11.40 -29.83
CA PHE A 668 12.24 -11.85 -29.60
C PHE A 668 12.13 -13.03 -28.61
N ARG A 669 12.91 -14.10 -28.85
CA ARG A 669 12.91 -15.30 -27.97
C ARG A 669 13.38 -14.98 -26.55
N PRO A 670 14.51 -14.29 -26.32
CA PRO A 670 14.94 -13.82 -25.00
C PRO A 670 13.87 -13.03 -24.28
N ILE A 671 13.28 -12.02 -24.93
CA ILE A 671 12.25 -11.17 -24.34
C ILE A 671 11.01 -11.97 -23.95
N LEU A 672 10.57 -12.91 -24.79
CA LEU A 672 9.46 -13.79 -24.41
C LEU A 672 9.79 -14.62 -23.17
N MET A 673 10.99 -15.22 -23.13
CA MET A 673 11.41 -16.06 -22.00
C MET A 673 11.41 -15.28 -20.69
N THR A 674 12.01 -14.10 -20.68
CA THR A 674 12.12 -13.27 -19.49
C THR A 674 10.76 -12.71 -19.07
N SER A 675 9.94 -12.27 -20.03
CA SER A 675 8.58 -11.79 -19.75
C SER A 675 7.68 -12.88 -19.17
N PHE A 676 7.70 -14.09 -19.74
CA PHE A 676 6.91 -15.20 -19.21
C PHE A 676 7.44 -15.70 -17.86
N ALA A 677 8.76 -15.70 -17.63
CA ALA A 677 9.34 -16.02 -16.34
C ALA A 677 8.90 -15.02 -15.29
N PHE A 678 8.95 -13.72 -15.60
CA PHE A 678 8.48 -12.65 -14.72
C PHE A 678 6.97 -12.78 -14.41
N ILE A 679 6.13 -12.93 -15.45
CA ILE A 679 4.68 -13.11 -15.27
C ILE A 679 4.38 -14.33 -14.40
N ALA A 680 5.04 -15.47 -14.67
CA ALA A 680 4.85 -16.70 -13.89
C ALA A 680 5.24 -16.51 -12.40
N GLY A 681 6.32 -15.79 -12.14
CA GLY A 681 6.74 -15.42 -10.78
C GLY A 681 5.71 -14.55 -10.03
N LEU A 682 4.87 -13.82 -10.75
CA LEU A 682 3.84 -12.96 -10.17
C LEU A 682 2.46 -13.61 -10.05
N ILE A 683 2.22 -14.78 -10.64
CA ILE A 683 0.93 -15.49 -10.53
C ILE A 683 0.50 -15.68 -9.07
N PRO A 684 1.40 -16.09 -8.13
CA PRO A 684 1.03 -16.23 -6.73
C PRO A 684 0.54 -14.91 -6.10
N LEU A 685 1.12 -13.76 -6.48
CA LEU A 685 0.65 -12.45 -6.00
C LEU A 685 -0.75 -12.12 -6.53
N VAL A 686 -0.99 -12.32 -7.82
CA VAL A 686 -2.31 -12.05 -8.44
C VAL A 686 -3.41 -12.90 -7.80
N ARG A 687 -3.08 -14.12 -7.35
CA ARG A 687 -4.01 -15.05 -6.69
C ARG A 687 -3.96 -15.01 -5.16
N ALA A 688 -3.25 -14.06 -4.58
CA ALA A 688 -3.08 -13.98 -3.15
C ALA A 688 -4.43 -13.93 -2.41
N THR A 689 -4.52 -14.65 -1.29
CA THR A 689 -5.65 -14.72 -0.37
C THR A 689 -5.13 -14.63 1.07
N GLY A 690 -5.97 -14.17 1.98
CA GLY A 690 -5.59 -14.02 3.38
C GLY A 690 -4.96 -12.65 3.69
N PRO A 691 -4.08 -12.56 4.69
CA PRO A 691 -3.49 -11.30 5.10
C PRO A 691 -2.62 -10.68 4.00
N GLY A 692 -2.72 -9.36 3.79
CA GLY A 692 -1.97 -8.63 2.76
C GLY A 692 -2.42 -8.94 1.32
N ALA A 693 -3.58 -9.58 1.14
CA ALA A 693 -4.02 -10.05 -0.18
C ALA A 693 -4.30 -8.92 -1.16
N ILE A 694 -4.84 -7.79 -0.71
CA ILE A 694 -5.22 -6.68 -1.59
C ILE A 694 -3.97 -6.03 -2.16
N GLY A 695 -2.98 -5.71 -1.32
CA GLY A 695 -1.70 -5.16 -1.76
C GLY A 695 -0.96 -6.08 -2.73
N ASN A 696 -0.88 -7.39 -2.41
CA ASN A 696 -0.30 -8.41 -3.30
C ASN A 696 -0.99 -8.43 -4.66
N ARG A 697 -2.33 -8.52 -4.69
CA ARG A 697 -3.11 -8.54 -5.93
C ARG A 697 -2.92 -7.28 -6.75
N THR A 698 -2.91 -6.13 -6.11
CA THR A 698 -2.75 -4.85 -6.80
C THR A 698 -1.39 -4.72 -7.47
N ILE A 699 -0.30 -5.01 -6.74
CA ILE A 699 1.06 -4.99 -7.31
C ILE A 699 1.18 -6.05 -8.41
N GLY A 700 0.77 -7.29 -8.12
CA GLY A 700 0.86 -8.41 -9.06
C GLY A 700 0.06 -8.17 -10.34
N THR A 701 -1.18 -7.70 -10.23
CA THR A 701 -2.06 -7.43 -11.38
C THR A 701 -1.53 -6.29 -12.24
N THR A 702 -1.05 -5.20 -11.61
CA THR A 702 -0.43 -4.07 -12.31
C THR A 702 0.77 -4.52 -13.11
N ALA A 703 1.66 -5.28 -12.49
CA ALA A 703 2.88 -5.76 -13.11
C ALA A 703 2.62 -6.79 -14.22
N VAL A 704 1.74 -7.76 -13.99
CA VAL A 704 1.37 -8.79 -14.98
C VAL A 704 0.65 -8.17 -16.16
N GLY A 705 -0.35 -7.32 -15.94
CA GLY A 705 -1.11 -6.66 -17.01
C GLY A 705 -0.22 -5.79 -17.88
N GLY A 706 0.64 -4.98 -17.25
CA GLY A 706 1.60 -4.14 -17.96
C GLY A 706 2.64 -4.93 -18.74
N MET A 707 3.22 -5.97 -18.12
CA MET A 707 4.22 -6.80 -18.79
C MET A 707 3.62 -7.62 -19.93
N LEU A 708 2.41 -8.16 -19.78
CA LEU A 708 1.74 -8.94 -20.81
C LEU A 708 1.49 -8.10 -22.07
N LEU A 709 0.81 -6.96 -21.95
CA LEU A 709 0.55 -6.09 -23.10
C LEU A 709 1.82 -5.41 -23.61
N GLY A 710 2.72 -4.99 -22.72
CA GLY A 710 4.02 -4.44 -23.09
C GLY A 710 4.88 -5.43 -23.87
N THR A 711 4.80 -6.73 -23.57
CA THR A 711 5.51 -7.76 -24.34
C THR A 711 4.81 -8.05 -25.66
N VAL A 712 3.50 -8.33 -25.66
CA VAL A 712 2.78 -8.75 -26.86
C VAL A 712 2.74 -7.64 -27.91
N ILE A 713 2.43 -6.42 -27.50
CA ILE A 713 2.26 -5.27 -28.40
C ILE A 713 3.55 -4.44 -28.48
N GLY A 714 4.22 -4.21 -27.34
CA GLY A 714 5.43 -3.38 -27.27
C GLY A 714 6.54 -3.89 -28.15
N VAL A 715 6.78 -5.21 -28.19
CA VAL A 715 7.81 -5.82 -29.03
C VAL A 715 7.55 -5.56 -30.53
N LEU A 716 6.29 -5.39 -30.96
CA LEU A 716 5.93 -5.00 -32.33
C LEU A 716 6.13 -3.51 -32.60
N VAL A 717 5.90 -2.67 -31.58
CA VAL A 717 5.93 -1.21 -31.71
C VAL A 717 7.36 -0.66 -31.61
N ILE A 718 8.21 -1.21 -30.73
CA ILE A 718 9.58 -0.74 -30.47
C ILE A 718 10.45 -0.66 -31.74
N PRO A 719 10.53 -1.69 -32.63
CA PRO A 719 11.32 -1.58 -33.86
C PRO A 719 10.81 -0.51 -34.81
N GLY A 720 9.47 -0.28 -34.84
CA GLY A 720 8.87 0.81 -35.61
C GLY A 720 9.26 2.19 -35.06
N LEU A 721 9.32 2.35 -33.74
CA LEU A 721 9.81 3.56 -33.09
C LEU A 721 11.29 3.80 -33.34
N TYR A 722 12.10 2.74 -33.22
CA TYR A 722 13.52 2.83 -33.55
C TYR A 722 13.73 3.28 -35.01
N TYR A 723 12.96 2.74 -35.96
CA TYR A 723 13.04 3.16 -37.37
C TYR A 723 12.64 4.63 -37.56
N LEU A 724 11.60 5.10 -36.86
CA LEU A 724 11.14 6.48 -36.89
C LEU A 724 12.21 7.43 -36.36
N PHE A 725 12.67 7.22 -35.12
CA PHE A 725 13.61 8.10 -34.44
C PHE A 725 15.06 7.91 -34.92
N GLY A 726 15.46 6.70 -35.26
CA GLY A 726 16.76 6.40 -35.85
C GLY A 726 16.98 7.15 -37.18
N LYS A 727 15.94 7.29 -37.99
CA LYS A 727 16.02 8.09 -39.23
C LYS A 727 16.16 9.60 -38.96
N ILE A 728 15.59 10.09 -37.84
CA ILE A 728 15.73 11.51 -37.43
C ILE A 728 17.11 11.74 -36.81
N ALA A 729 17.64 10.73 -36.12
CA ALA A 729 18.94 10.78 -35.45
C ALA A 729 20.13 10.58 -36.42
N ASP A 730 19.91 9.95 -37.57
CA ASP A 730 20.96 9.64 -38.53
C ASP A 730 21.67 10.91 -39.02
N GLY A 731 22.97 10.96 -38.81
CA GLY A 731 23.79 12.17 -39.10
C GLY A 731 23.81 13.28 -38.04
N ARG A 732 23.11 13.08 -36.90
CA ARG A 732 23.10 14.00 -35.76
C ARG A 732 23.83 13.41 -34.56
N LYS A 733 25.17 13.33 -34.63
CA LYS A 733 25.97 12.93 -33.48
C LYS A 733 26.09 14.08 -32.48
N LEU A 734 25.95 13.80 -31.16
CA LEU A 734 26.19 14.75 -30.07
C LEU A 734 27.66 15.14 -29.98
N LEU A 735 28.53 14.14 -30.11
CA LEU A 735 29.96 14.33 -30.21
C LEU A 735 30.36 14.32 -31.68
N LYS A 736 31.18 15.27 -32.11
CA LYS A 736 31.84 15.22 -33.39
C LYS A 736 32.85 14.09 -33.35
N ASP A 737 33.13 13.50 -34.52
CA ASP A 737 34.16 12.48 -34.59
C ASP A 737 35.48 13.07 -34.06
N GLU A 738 36.16 12.29 -33.20
CA GLU A 738 37.46 12.69 -32.66
C GLU A 738 38.43 12.87 -33.85
N VAL A 739 39.10 13.98 -33.87
CA VAL A 739 40.13 14.25 -34.88
C VAL A 739 41.42 13.79 -34.23
N ASP A 740 42.02 12.74 -34.75
CA ASP A 740 43.29 12.21 -34.24
C ASP A 740 44.49 13.17 -34.40
N GLU A 741 44.30 14.25 -35.15
CA GLU A 741 45.33 15.29 -35.35
C GLU A 741 45.20 16.39 -34.31
N PRO A 742 46.29 16.85 -33.69
CA PRO A 742 46.29 17.99 -32.78
C PRO A 742 45.72 19.24 -33.46
N LEU A 743 44.91 20.03 -32.72
CA LEU A 743 44.29 21.23 -33.22
C LEU A 743 45.28 22.25 -33.83
N SER A 744 46.56 22.23 -33.40
CA SER A 744 47.66 23.01 -33.96
C SER A 744 48.01 22.63 -35.43
N GLU A 745 47.91 21.34 -35.80
CA GLU A 745 48.20 20.88 -37.15
C GLU A 745 47.05 21.16 -38.13
N ILE A 746 45.80 21.17 -37.63
CA ILE A 746 44.61 21.49 -38.42
C ILE A 746 44.61 22.99 -38.85
N VAL A 747 45.20 23.86 -38.04
CA VAL A 747 45.29 25.30 -38.35
C VAL A 747 46.37 25.60 -39.41
N GLU A 748 47.48 24.85 -39.40
CA GLU A 748 48.55 25.00 -40.38
C GLU A 748 48.16 24.52 -41.79
N HIS A 749 47.29 23.54 -41.91
CA HIS A 749 46.79 23.06 -43.22
C HIS A 749 45.70 23.96 -43.86
N LYS A 750 45.20 24.98 -43.14
CA LYS A 750 44.21 25.93 -43.67
C LYS A 750 44.74 27.32 -43.92
N SER A 751 46.03 27.58 -43.65
CA SER A 751 46.76 28.78 -44.06
C SER A 751 47.62 28.50 -45.32
#